data_084666d9650d120a67bd7639d402f3ce
#
_entry.id   084666d9650d120a67bd7639d402f3ce
#
_cell.length_a   1.000
_cell.length_b   1.000
_cell.length_c   1.000
_cell.angle_alpha   90.00
_cell.angle_beta   90.00
_cell.angle_gamma   90.00
#
_symmetry.space_group_name_H-M   'P 1'
#
loop_
_entity.id
_entity.type
_entity.pdbx_description
1 polymer ?
#
loop_
_entity_poly.entity_id
_entity_poly.type
_entity_poly.pdbx_seq_one_letter_code
_entity_poly.pdbx_strand_id
1 'polypeptide(L)'
;MTNQFSPRVSEILAFSRAEALRLASGSIGPEHLLLGIIKDNNQYINNLFAEMRINKDDVRAQLEEKIQNENSSNTLFTTDIALNDKANNVLKLAIVEARLLHLQIVDIQHVLLAILHDSYLNNAKIVLESNNMNYDNTKEFLYPSTKPQTDGLELSGDEEEELSEGNDFSSSHRESAGSTTTKTEQTKSKTPILDNFSTDLTKAASEGLLDPVVGREREILRLAEILCRRKKNNPILIGEPGVGKSAIVENLAQLIVQRKTSPVLFNKKIVALDMASIVAGTKYRGQFEDRIKALLKELKEHPEIIVFIDEIHTIIGAGGTPGSMDAANIMKPELARGGIQCIGATTLDEYRNSIEKDGALERRFQKIIIEQTTAQETLQILSNIKDRYEQHHHVQYTEDALKACVNLSERYINDRFFPDKAIDVMDEVGSKVHLRNLKVPKEVEEKEKEIKEANAKKSAAVKNQNYELAANYRDKVCALEKELDELNAAWTKGEHKDIDIVTEKEVSETVSIMTGVPVERIAEAEGSRLKAMSDTLKKTVIAQDNAIDKVVKAIQRNRVGLKDPNHPIGVFMFLGPTGIGKTHLAKKLAQIMFGSDDALIRIDMSEYSEGFNTSRLIGAPPGYVGYEEGGQLTEKVRRKPYSIILLDEIEKAHGNVFNMLLQVLDEGRLTDGNGRIVDFRNTIIIMTSNAGTRQLKDFGRGVGFNAGGSFGSDINESDKEYARGIIQKSLSKQFAPEFLNRLDEIVMFDQLDLDAILKITDIELASLTKRIEQIGYQIEISDKAKEFVAKKGYDVQFGARPLKRAIQTYIENGISELILSETIKLGDTISVGKVPNKEELTFK
;
A
#
# COMPACT_ATOMS: atom_id res chain seq x y z
N MET A 1 -8.96 -9.11 -15.87
CA MET A 1 -9.68 -8.02 -16.59
C MET A 1 -10.57 -8.50 -17.74
N THR A 2 -10.73 -9.78 -17.97
CA THR A 2 -11.37 -10.34 -19.17
C THR A 2 -12.88 -10.63 -19.09
N ASN A 3 -13.51 -10.53 -17.93
CA ASN A 3 -14.96 -10.87 -17.79
C ASN A 3 -15.92 -9.66 -17.74
N GLN A 4 -15.46 -8.42 -17.95
CA GLN A 4 -16.30 -7.23 -17.89
C GLN A 4 -16.65 -6.67 -19.29
N PHE A 5 -15.97 -7.08 -20.34
CA PHE A 5 -16.18 -6.59 -21.71
C PHE A 5 -16.91 -7.62 -22.55
N SER A 6 -17.84 -7.16 -23.40
CA SER A 6 -18.52 -8.03 -24.37
C SER A 6 -17.50 -8.56 -25.41
N PRO A 7 -17.74 -9.71 -26.03
CA PRO A 7 -16.91 -10.23 -27.12
C PRO A 7 -16.72 -9.20 -28.25
N ARG A 8 -17.72 -8.36 -28.49
CA ARG A 8 -17.67 -7.30 -29.51
C ARG A 8 -16.66 -6.20 -29.20
N VAL A 9 -16.51 -5.83 -27.92
CA VAL A 9 -15.47 -4.85 -27.53
C VAL A 9 -14.08 -5.41 -27.80
N SER A 10 -13.88 -6.72 -27.64
CA SER A 10 -12.63 -7.38 -28.01
C SER A 10 -12.36 -7.34 -29.53
N GLU A 11 -13.42 -7.45 -30.37
CA GLU A 11 -13.31 -7.30 -31.81
C GLU A 11 -12.96 -5.86 -32.21
N ILE A 12 -13.58 -4.86 -31.56
CA ILE A 12 -13.23 -3.45 -31.79
C ILE A 12 -11.77 -3.18 -31.44
N LEU A 13 -11.26 -3.73 -30.34
CA LEU A 13 -9.85 -3.57 -29.99
C LEU A 13 -8.93 -4.19 -31.05
N ALA A 14 -9.32 -5.32 -31.62
CA ALA A 14 -8.59 -5.92 -32.75
C ALA A 14 -8.64 -5.03 -34.01
N PHE A 15 -9.82 -4.47 -34.35
CA PHE A 15 -9.96 -3.50 -35.44
C PHE A 15 -9.15 -2.23 -35.19
N SER A 16 -9.18 -1.69 -33.98
CA SER A 16 -8.40 -0.51 -33.58
C SER A 16 -6.90 -0.73 -33.73
N ARG A 17 -6.43 -1.95 -33.39
CA ARG A 17 -5.02 -2.33 -33.60
C ARG A 17 -4.66 -2.42 -35.08
N ALA A 18 -5.55 -2.99 -35.88
CA ALA A 18 -5.34 -3.05 -37.34
C ALA A 18 -5.30 -1.66 -37.99
N GLU A 19 -6.16 -0.73 -37.55
CA GLU A 19 -6.16 0.65 -38.03
C GLU A 19 -4.94 1.43 -37.57
N ALA A 20 -4.48 1.23 -36.33
CA ALA A 20 -3.24 1.82 -35.84
C ALA A 20 -2.01 1.36 -36.65
N LEU A 21 -1.97 0.07 -37.01
CA LEU A 21 -0.93 -0.47 -37.90
C LEU A 21 -1.03 0.13 -39.31
N ARG A 22 -2.23 0.28 -39.85
CA ARG A 22 -2.47 0.87 -41.20
C ARG A 22 -2.02 2.33 -41.26
N LEU A 23 -2.26 3.08 -40.21
CA LEU A 23 -1.90 4.51 -40.09
C LEU A 23 -0.49 4.76 -39.54
N ALA A 24 0.30 3.69 -39.35
CA ALA A 24 1.67 3.75 -38.85
C ALA A 24 1.78 4.50 -37.48
N SER A 25 0.82 4.33 -36.60
CA SER A 25 0.78 4.95 -35.27
C SER A 25 1.56 4.11 -34.26
N GLY A 26 2.36 4.76 -33.40
CA GLY A 26 3.18 4.08 -32.40
C GLY A 26 2.39 3.49 -31.20
N SER A 27 1.11 3.86 -31.03
CA SER A 27 0.23 3.39 -29.97
C SER A 27 -1.24 3.48 -30.38
N ILE A 28 -2.12 2.70 -29.71
CA ILE A 28 -3.56 2.75 -29.93
C ILE A 28 -4.15 3.86 -29.06
N GLY A 29 -4.64 4.94 -29.68
CA GLY A 29 -5.34 6.05 -29.02
C GLY A 29 -6.87 5.96 -29.10
N PRO A 30 -7.62 6.89 -28.47
CA PRO A 30 -9.08 7.00 -28.58
C PRO A 30 -9.58 7.14 -30.02
N GLU A 31 -8.78 7.77 -30.89
CA GLU A 31 -9.03 7.93 -32.33
C GLU A 31 -9.13 6.56 -33.03
N HIS A 32 -8.22 5.67 -32.69
CA HIS A 32 -8.20 4.31 -33.24
C HIS A 32 -9.36 3.45 -32.70
N LEU A 33 -9.77 3.68 -31.41
CA LEU A 33 -10.96 3.05 -30.85
C LEU A 33 -12.22 3.48 -31.61
N LEU A 34 -12.37 4.77 -31.93
CA LEU A 34 -13.49 5.27 -32.72
C LEU A 34 -13.49 4.72 -34.15
N LEU A 35 -12.33 4.62 -34.79
CA LEU A 35 -12.20 3.98 -36.11
C LEU A 35 -12.62 2.50 -36.05
N GLY A 36 -12.27 1.78 -34.99
CA GLY A 36 -12.71 0.41 -34.75
C GLY A 36 -14.22 0.29 -34.60
N ILE A 37 -14.85 1.22 -33.86
CA ILE A 37 -16.33 1.30 -33.70
C ILE A 37 -17.04 1.55 -35.05
N ILE A 38 -16.51 2.47 -35.88
CA ILE A 38 -17.06 2.78 -37.19
C ILE A 38 -17.00 1.55 -38.13
N LYS A 39 -15.93 0.76 -38.01
CA LYS A 39 -15.67 -0.43 -38.82
C LYS A 39 -16.53 -1.63 -38.45
N ASP A 40 -16.93 -1.78 -37.20
CA ASP A 40 -17.73 -2.92 -36.69
C ASP A 40 -19.13 -3.04 -37.31
N ASN A 41 -19.60 -2.01 -37.96
CA ASN A 41 -20.90 -2.00 -38.65
C ASN A 41 -22.11 -2.43 -37.78
N ASN A 42 -22.09 -2.12 -36.49
CA ASN A 42 -23.16 -2.42 -35.53
C ASN A 42 -24.42 -1.65 -35.87
N GLN A 43 -25.57 -2.36 -35.91
CA GLN A 43 -26.87 -1.80 -36.29
C GLN A 43 -27.30 -0.62 -35.38
N TYR A 44 -27.05 -0.71 -34.08
CA TYR A 44 -27.36 0.37 -33.13
C TYR A 44 -26.51 1.63 -33.38
N ILE A 45 -25.22 1.45 -33.64
CA ILE A 45 -24.32 2.56 -33.96
C ILE A 45 -24.65 3.12 -35.33
N ASN A 46 -25.01 2.28 -36.30
CA ASN A 46 -25.45 2.71 -37.65
C ASN A 46 -26.71 3.57 -37.57
N ASN A 47 -27.70 3.15 -36.78
CA ASN A 47 -28.93 3.92 -36.57
C ASN A 47 -28.64 5.24 -35.86
N LEU A 48 -27.74 5.28 -34.88
CA LEU A 48 -27.32 6.50 -34.19
C LEU A 48 -26.70 7.51 -35.19
N PHE A 49 -25.77 7.08 -36.01
CA PHE A 49 -25.15 7.95 -37.03
C PHE A 49 -26.15 8.43 -38.08
N ALA A 50 -27.11 7.59 -38.47
CA ALA A 50 -28.15 7.94 -39.43
C ALA A 50 -29.14 8.96 -38.85
N GLU A 51 -29.58 8.77 -37.57
CA GLU A 51 -30.50 9.70 -36.87
C GLU A 51 -29.87 11.08 -36.65
N MET A 52 -28.58 11.07 -36.28
CA MET A 52 -27.79 12.31 -36.13
C MET A 52 -27.38 12.93 -37.48
N ARG A 53 -27.76 12.32 -38.60
CA ARG A 53 -27.40 12.75 -39.99
C ARG A 53 -25.90 12.91 -40.19
N ILE A 54 -25.10 12.05 -39.61
CA ILE A 54 -23.65 12.09 -39.66
C ILE A 54 -23.15 11.06 -40.67
N ASN A 55 -22.35 11.49 -41.62
CA ASN A 55 -21.71 10.60 -42.59
C ASN A 55 -20.47 9.95 -41.95
N LYS A 56 -20.45 8.64 -41.87
CA LYS A 56 -19.34 7.87 -41.28
C LYS A 56 -18.02 8.03 -42.03
N ASP A 57 -18.10 8.15 -43.33
CA ASP A 57 -16.92 8.31 -44.21
C ASP A 57 -16.26 9.66 -43.97
N ASP A 58 -17.04 10.72 -43.69
CA ASP A 58 -16.52 12.05 -43.37
C ASP A 58 -15.82 12.07 -42.01
N VAL A 59 -16.45 11.41 -40.97
CA VAL A 59 -15.83 11.26 -39.64
C VAL A 59 -14.52 10.48 -39.74
N ARG A 60 -14.50 9.40 -40.49
CA ARG A 60 -13.31 8.62 -40.77
C ARG A 60 -12.21 9.42 -41.42
N ALA A 61 -12.52 10.18 -42.47
CA ALA A 61 -11.55 11.03 -43.17
C ALA A 61 -10.94 12.09 -42.25
N GLN A 62 -11.76 12.74 -41.40
CA GLN A 62 -11.33 13.74 -40.42
C GLN A 62 -10.41 13.13 -39.35
N LEU A 63 -10.70 11.90 -38.89
CA LEU A 63 -9.85 11.20 -37.95
C LEU A 63 -8.52 10.79 -38.56
N GLU A 64 -8.52 10.27 -39.78
CA GLU A 64 -7.31 9.88 -40.52
C GLU A 64 -6.39 11.09 -40.74
N GLU A 65 -6.94 12.26 -41.14
CA GLU A 65 -6.20 13.51 -41.30
C GLU A 65 -5.52 13.96 -39.99
N LYS A 66 -6.26 13.92 -38.86
CA LYS A 66 -5.71 14.29 -37.54
C LYS A 66 -4.60 13.34 -37.08
N ILE A 67 -4.78 12.03 -37.29
CA ILE A 67 -3.76 11.03 -36.95
C ILE A 67 -2.49 11.21 -37.80
N GLN A 68 -2.62 11.49 -39.08
CA GLN A 68 -1.49 11.74 -39.99
C GLN A 68 -0.71 13.00 -39.59
N ASN A 69 -1.38 14.05 -39.15
CA ASN A 69 -0.76 15.29 -38.72
C ASN A 69 0.03 15.11 -37.41
N GLU A 70 -0.38 14.19 -36.51
CA GLU A 70 0.35 13.86 -35.28
C GLU A 70 1.55 12.93 -35.52
N ASN A 71 1.47 12.04 -36.49
CA ASN A 71 2.51 11.04 -36.80
C ASN A 71 3.72 11.58 -37.57
N SER A 72 3.73 12.83 -37.97
CA SER A 72 4.84 13.45 -38.76
C SER A 72 6.18 13.55 -37.98
N SER A 73 6.29 13.09 -36.73
CA SER A 73 7.49 13.21 -35.89
C SER A 73 8.06 11.90 -35.27
N ASN A 74 7.46 10.70 -35.49
CA ASN A 74 7.99 9.48 -34.86
C ASN A 74 7.83 8.24 -35.74
N THR A 75 8.91 7.83 -36.41
CA THR A 75 9.04 6.54 -37.12
C THR A 75 9.80 5.53 -36.25
N LEU A 76 9.08 4.66 -35.54
CA LEU A 76 9.63 3.41 -35.02
C LEU A 76 8.59 2.29 -35.25
N PHE A 77 8.89 1.43 -36.20
CA PHE A 77 8.09 0.22 -36.51
C PHE A 77 8.30 -0.81 -35.41
N THR A 78 7.35 -0.95 -34.49
CA THR A 78 7.27 -2.11 -33.60
C THR A 78 6.03 -2.93 -33.95
N THR A 79 6.18 -4.23 -34.08
CA THR A 79 5.11 -5.18 -34.39
C THR A 79 4.10 -5.39 -33.25
N ASP A 80 4.38 -4.88 -32.06
CA ASP A 80 3.50 -4.98 -30.90
C ASP A 80 3.10 -3.55 -30.44
N ILE A 81 1.86 -3.14 -30.80
CA ILE A 81 1.34 -1.81 -30.50
C ILE A 81 0.44 -1.91 -29.26
N ALA A 82 0.83 -1.21 -28.18
CA ALA A 82 0.08 -1.14 -26.94
C ALA A 82 -0.94 0.02 -26.93
N LEU A 83 -1.94 -0.07 -26.05
CA LEU A 83 -2.86 1.03 -25.76
C LEU A 83 -2.11 2.17 -25.07
N ASN A 84 -2.35 3.41 -25.47
CA ASN A 84 -1.83 4.58 -24.78
C ASN A 84 -2.68 4.89 -23.51
N ASP A 85 -2.17 5.78 -22.66
CA ASP A 85 -2.84 6.14 -21.39
C ASP A 85 -4.23 6.73 -21.61
N LYS A 86 -4.45 7.49 -22.69
CA LYS A 86 -5.76 8.06 -23.03
C LYS A 86 -6.77 6.98 -23.39
N ALA A 87 -6.39 6.00 -24.22
CA ALA A 87 -7.27 4.88 -24.58
C ALA A 87 -7.57 3.98 -23.37
N ASN A 88 -6.58 3.75 -22.49
CA ASN A 88 -6.80 3.04 -21.25
C ASN A 88 -7.79 3.76 -20.31
N ASN A 89 -7.75 5.08 -20.25
CA ASN A 89 -8.71 5.87 -19.48
C ASN A 89 -10.11 5.79 -20.06
N VAL A 90 -10.26 5.86 -21.39
CA VAL A 90 -11.56 5.67 -22.05
C VAL A 90 -12.17 4.30 -21.73
N LEU A 91 -11.38 3.23 -21.73
CA LEU A 91 -11.88 1.90 -21.37
C LEU A 91 -12.28 1.80 -19.89
N LYS A 92 -11.55 2.47 -18.98
CA LYS A 92 -11.97 2.56 -17.56
C LYS A 92 -13.26 3.37 -17.41
N LEU A 93 -13.41 4.47 -18.13
CA LEU A 93 -14.65 5.25 -18.14
C LEU A 93 -15.82 4.45 -18.71
N ALA A 94 -15.60 3.62 -19.74
CA ALA A 94 -16.64 2.74 -20.27
C ALA A 94 -17.19 1.75 -19.23
N ILE A 95 -16.35 1.28 -18.30
CA ILE A 95 -16.81 0.45 -17.16
C ILE A 95 -17.69 1.27 -16.20
N VAL A 96 -17.32 2.54 -15.96
CA VAL A 96 -18.11 3.44 -15.11
C VAL A 96 -19.46 3.75 -15.78
N GLU A 97 -19.48 4.02 -17.09
CA GLU A 97 -20.71 4.25 -17.85
C GLU A 97 -21.67 3.05 -17.82
N ALA A 98 -21.13 1.83 -17.98
CA ALA A 98 -21.96 0.62 -17.88
C ALA A 98 -22.59 0.46 -16.48
N ARG A 99 -21.83 0.79 -15.41
CA ARG A 99 -22.35 0.75 -14.03
C ARG A 99 -23.39 1.82 -13.77
N LEU A 100 -23.21 3.03 -14.29
CA LEU A 100 -24.20 4.12 -14.19
C LEU A 100 -25.53 3.76 -14.87
N LEU A 101 -25.46 2.91 -15.87
CA LEU A 101 -26.65 2.38 -16.59
C LEU A 101 -27.16 1.05 -15.99
N HIS A 102 -26.64 0.63 -14.82
CA HIS A 102 -26.97 -0.63 -14.14
C HIS A 102 -26.74 -1.90 -14.97
N LEU A 103 -25.75 -1.87 -15.89
CA LEU A 103 -25.38 -3.00 -16.73
C LEU A 103 -24.08 -3.63 -16.24
N GLN A 104 -24.03 -4.96 -16.21
CA GLN A 104 -22.84 -5.70 -15.73
C GLN A 104 -21.77 -5.90 -16.79
N ILE A 105 -22.11 -5.78 -18.07
CA ILE A 105 -21.23 -6.03 -19.21
C ILE A 105 -21.03 -4.74 -19.99
N VAL A 106 -19.77 -4.40 -20.26
CA VAL A 106 -19.41 -3.24 -21.08
C VAL A 106 -19.54 -3.61 -22.56
N ASP A 107 -20.38 -2.89 -23.31
CA ASP A 107 -20.57 -3.05 -24.75
C ASP A 107 -20.11 -1.79 -25.52
N ILE A 108 -20.12 -1.84 -26.85
CA ILE A 108 -19.67 -0.79 -27.77
C ILE A 108 -20.25 0.60 -27.45
N GLN A 109 -21.53 0.62 -27.08
CA GLN A 109 -22.27 1.84 -26.71
C GLN A 109 -21.60 2.58 -25.55
N HIS A 110 -21.13 1.82 -24.55
CA HIS A 110 -20.45 2.39 -23.38
C HIS A 110 -19.06 2.93 -23.73
N VAL A 111 -18.37 2.31 -24.70
CA VAL A 111 -17.07 2.82 -25.19
C VAL A 111 -17.26 4.12 -25.94
N LEU A 112 -18.31 4.23 -26.76
CA LEU A 112 -18.64 5.48 -27.49
C LEU A 112 -19.02 6.60 -26.51
N LEU A 113 -19.86 6.33 -25.50
CA LEU A 113 -20.21 7.29 -24.46
C LEU A 113 -18.97 7.72 -23.67
N ALA A 114 -18.07 6.80 -23.36
CA ALA A 114 -16.84 7.11 -22.66
C ALA A 114 -15.89 8.02 -23.46
N ILE A 115 -15.80 7.85 -24.79
CA ILE A 115 -15.04 8.75 -25.67
C ILE A 115 -15.60 10.18 -25.58
N LEU A 116 -16.92 10.35 -25.57
CA LEU A 116 -17.60 11.64 -25.46
C LEU A 116 -17.53 12.24 -24.05
N HIS A 117 -17.52 11.40 -23.02
CA HIS A 117 -17.50 11.83 -21.62
C HIS A 117 -16.09 12.19 -21.13
N ASP A 118 -15.03 11.73 -21.81
CA ASP A 118 -13.65 11.96 -21.39
C ASP A 118 -13.38 13.46 -21.19
N SER A 119 -12.93 13.81 -19.97
CA SER A 119 -12.59 15.19 -19.60
C SER A 119 -11.31 15.69 -20.27
N TYR A 120 -10.47 14.80 -20.78
CA TYR A 120 -9.29 15.15 -21.56
C TYR A 120 -9.68 15.39 -23.03
N LEU A 121 -9.21 16.51 -23.59
CA LEU A 121 -9.38 16.80 -25.01
C LEU A 121 -8.68 15.69 -25.82
N ASN A 122 -9.48 14.83 -26.46
CA ASN A 122 -9.00 13.83 -27.40
C ASN A 122 -9.57 14.13 -28.79
N ASN A 123 -8.81 13.78 -29.83
CA ASN A 123 -9.20 14.10 -31.21
C ASN A 123 -10.50 13.39 -31.64
N ALA A 124 -10.78 12.20 -31.09
CA ALA A 124 -12.01 11.48 -31.35
C ALA A 124 -13.22 12.28 -30.86
N LYS A 125 -13.17 12.84 -29.64
CA LYS A 125 -14.23 13.69 -29.09
C LYS A 125 -14.41 14.96 -29.93
N ILE A 126 -13.31 15.65 -30.28
CA ILE A 126 -13.37 16.88 -31.08
C ILE A 126 -14.06 16.62 -32.43
N VAL A 127 -13.74 15.51 -33.09
CA VAL A 127 -14.37 15.15 -34.37
C VAL A 127 -15.84 14.80 -34.19
N LEU A 128 -16.25 14.09 -33.16
CA LEU A 128 -17.64 13.78 -32.89
C LEU A 128 -18.46 15.05 -32.56
N GLU A 129 -17.93 15.92 -31.69
CA GLU A 129 -18.58 17.18 -31.32
C GLU A 129 -18.68 18.17 -32.51
N SER A 130 -17.68 18.24 -33.40
CA SER A 130 -17.72 19.05 -34.60
C SER A 130 -18.82 18.58 -35.60
N ASN A 131 -19.22 17.31 -35.50
CA ASN A 131 -20.33 16.72 -36.27
C ASN A 131 -21.64 16.68 -35.47
N ASN A 132 -21.81 17.52 -34.44
CA ASN A 132 -23.01 17.64 -33.59
C ASN A 132 -23.35 16.38 -32.75
N MET A 133 -22.38 15.50 -32.48
CA MET A 133 -22.56 14.36 -31.62
C MET A 133 -22.03 14.67 -30.21
N ASN A 134 -22.91 15.07 -29.29
CA ASN A 134 -22.60 15.37 -27.91
C ASN A 134 -22.99 14.23 -26.98
N TYR A 135 -22.36 14.16 -25.80
CA TYR A 135 -22.60 13.11 -24.82
C TYR A 135 -24.09 12.98 -24.44
N ASP A 136 -24.76 14.10 -24.12
CA ASP A 136 -26.15 14.10 -23.65
C ASP A 136 -27.12 13.61 -24.76
N ASN A 137 -26.98 14.08 -25.99
CA ASN A 137 -27.83 13.65 -27.12
C ASN A 137 -27.60 12.16 -27.47
N THR A 138 -26.35 11.72 -27.43
CA THR A 138 -25.98 10.34 -27.72
C THR A 138 -26.51 9.39 -26.64
N LYS A 139 -26.44 9.80 -25.38
CA LYS A 139 -26.96 9.04 -24.23
C LYS A 139 -28.49 8.93 -24.27
N GLU A 140 -29.19 10.04 -24.58
CA GLU A 140 -30.65 10.05 -24.67
C GLU A 140 -31.16 9.15 -25.80
N PHE A 141 -30.45 9.08 -26.93
CA PHE A 141 -30.78 8.18 -28.03
C PHE A 141 -30.52 6.71 -27.68
N LEU A 142 -29.35 6.39 -27.09
CA LEU A 142 -28.99 5.00 -26.78
C LEU A 142 -29.80 4.43 -25.60
N TYR A 143 -30.21 5.30 -24.66
CA TYR A 143 -30.95 4.94 -23.44
C TYR A 143 -32.05 5.96 -23.18
N PRO A 144 -33.15 5.95 -23.97
CA PRO A 144 -34.23 6.94 -23.80
C PRO A 144 -34.85 6.81 -22.42
N SER A 145 -34.80 7.90 -21.66
CA SER A 145 -35.47 8.03 -20.36
C SER A 145 -36.96 7.96 -20.63
N THR A 146 -37.67 6.96 -20.16
CA THR A 146 -39.13 6.89 -20.20
C THR A 146 -39.72 8.02 -19.35
N LYS A 147 -39.99 9.17 -19.99
CA LYS A 147 -40.90 10.19 -19.48
C LYS A 147 -42.29 9.88 -19.99
N PRO A 148 -43.37 10.00 -19.17
CA PRO A 148 -44.71 9.88 -19.68
C PRO A 148 -45.00 11.04 -20.63
N GLN A 149 -45.54 10.70 -21.79
CA GLN A 149 -46.01 11.64 -22.80
C GLN A 149 -47.09 12.56 -22.22
N THR A 150 -46.93 13.86 -22.39
CA THR A 150 -48.02 14.80 -22.51
C THR A 150 -47.79 15.59 -23.80
N ASP A 151 -48.81 15.42 -24.67
CA ASP A 151 -48.91 16.13 -25.96
C ASP A 151 -49.05 17.65 -25.81
N GLY A 152 -48.35 18.34 -26.68
CA GLY A 152 -48.89 19.44 -27.47
C GLY A 152 -48.84 20.86 -26.91
N LEU A 153 -48.12 21.66 -27.67
CA LEU A 153 -48.33 23.06 -28.09
C LEU A 153 -47.21 24.03 -27.67
N GLU A 154 -46.54 24.47 -28.74
CA GLU A 154 -45.71 25.65 -28.79
C GLU A 154 -46.41 26.89 -28.25
N LEU A 155 -45.65 27.74 -27.56
CA LEU A 155 -45.61 29.17 -27.90
C LEU A 155 -44.56 29.91 -27.03
N SER A 156 -43.84 30.74 -27.72
CA SER A 156 -42.84 31.71 -27.32
C SER A 156 -43.29 32.70 -26.23
N GLY A 157 -42.31 33.26 -25.54
CA GLY A 157 -42.43 34.62 -24.99
C GLY A 157 -41.97 34.77 -23.56
N ASP A 158 -41.04 35.65 -23.44
CA ASP A 158 -40.39 36.26 -22.29
C ASP A 158 -41.36 36.70 -21.16
N GLU A 159 -40.71 36.91 -20.06
CA GLU A 159 -41.07 37.90 -19.01
C GLU A 159 -41.37 37.38 -17.60
N GLU A 160 -40.81 38.12 -16.75
CA GLU A 160 -40.61 38.13 -15.30
C GLU A 160 -41.90 38.17 -14.45
N GLU A 161 -41.68 37.97 -13.17
CA GLU A 161 -42.35 38.52 -11.96
C GLU A 161 -43.45 37.73 -11.24
N GLU A 162 -43.05 37.43 -10.01
CA GLU A 162 -43.76 37.67 -8.70
C GLU A 162 -45.12 37.03 -8.35
N LEU A 163 -45.02 36.42 -7.14
CA LEU A 163 -45.99 36.50 -6.01
C LEU A 163 -47.21 35.57 -5.92
N SER A 164 -47.15 34.89 -4.78
CA SER A 164 -48.23 34.71 -3.76
C SER A 164 -49.27 33.62 -3.91
N GLU A 165 -49.28 32.82 -2.83
CA GLU A 165 -50.41 32.38 -2.02
C GLU A 165 -51.59 31.60 -2.62
N GLY A 166 -51.80 30.42 -2.01
CA GLY A 166 -53.14 30.12 -1.49
C GLY A 166 -53.94 28.99 -2.08
N ASN A 167 -54.22 28.06 -1.20
CA ASN A 167 -55.43 27.30 -1.00
C ASN A 167 -55.84 26.09 -1.83
N ASP A 168 -55.90 24.99 -1.06
CA ASP A 168 -56.97 24.00 -0.94
C ASP A 168 -57.95 23.82 -2.12
N PHE A 169 -58.15 22.59 -2.49
CA PHE A 169 -59.48 21.94 -2.33
C PHE A 169 -59.46 20.45 -2.68
N SER A 170 -60.10 19.73 -1.81
CA SER A 170 -60.49 18.33 -1.70
C SER A 170 -61.20 17.65 -2.88
N SER A 171 -61.03 16.31 -2.88
CA SER A 171 -62.06 15.27 -3.10
C SER A 171 -62.67 15.03 -4.48
N SER A 172 -62.66 13.82 -4.97
CA SER A 172 -63.63 12.76 -4.76
C SER A 172 -63.54 11.63 -5.84
N HIS A 173 -63.61 10.43 -5.34
CA HIS A 173 -64.16 9.15 -5.88
C HIS A 173 -64.39 8.93 -7.37
N ARG A 174 -63.87 7.82 -7.90
CA ARG A 174 -64.67 6.68 -8.31
C ARG A 174 -63.91 5.40 -8.59
N GLU A 175 -64.42 4.33 -8.03
CA GLU A 175 -64.06 2.93 -8.23
C GLU A 175 -64.21 2.42 -9.66
N SER A 176 -63.37 1.49 -10.07
CA SER A 176 -63.82 0.27 -10.75
C SER A 176 -62.67 -0.76 -10.90
N ALA A 177 -62.85 -1.82 -10.18
CA ALA A 177 -62.61 -3.26 -10.36
C ALA A 177 -61.49 -3.77 -11.32
N GLY A 178 -60.53 -4.51 -10.71
CA GLY A 178 -60.26 -5.88 -11.07
C GLY A 178 -58.98 -6.18 -11.85
N SER A 179 -57.90 -6.50 -11.15
CA SER A 179 -57.09 -7.65 -11.52
C SER A 179 -55.98 -7.85 -10.49
N THR A 180 -55.93 -9.00 -9.88
CA THR A 180 -55.04 -9.49 -8.86
C THR A 180 -53.62 -9.61 -9.35
N THR A 181 -52.75 -8.78 -8.85
CA THR A 181 -51.31 -9.03 -8.84
C THR A 181 -50.77 -8.55 -7.49
N THR A 182 -50.25 -9.44 -6.74
CA THR A 182 -49.60 -9.26 -5.42
C THR A 182 -48.62 -8.10 -5.46
N LYS A 183 -49.06 -6.92 -5.00
CA LYS A 183 -48.19 -5.80 -4.69
C LYS A 183 -47.73 -5.99 -3.25
N THR A 184 -46.42 -6.24 -3.10
CA THR A 184 -45.74 -5.98 -1.86
C THR A 184 -45.97 -4.52 -1.50
N GLU A 185 -46.63 -4.24 -0.39
CA GLU A 185 -46.84 -2.89 0.13
C GLU A 185 -45.49 -2.27 0.48
N GLN A 186 -44.97 -1.46 -0.39
CA GLN A 186 -43.96 -0.46 -0.03
C GLN A 186 -44.68 0.61 0.79
N THR A 187 -44.56 0.51 2.11
CA THR A 187 -44.85 1.60 3.05
C THR A 187 -44.05 2.83 2.60
N LYS A 188 -44.77 3.89 2.16
CA LYS A 188 -44.14 5.19 1.87
C LYS A 188 -43.38 5.64 3.11
N SER A 189 -42.05 5.67 3.03
CA SER A 189 -41.17 6.15 4.09
C SER A 189 -41.58 7.58 4.50
N LYS A 190 -41.56 7.87 5.80
CA LYS A 190 -41.83 9.22 6.33
C LYS A 190 -40.65 10.18 6.09
N THR A 191 -39.49 9.65 5.74
CA THR A 191 -38.22 10.38 5.58
C THR A 191 -37.51 10.01 4.27
N PRO A 192 -38.12 10.32 3.09
CA PRO A 192 -37.61 9.84 1.81
C PRO A 192 -36.23 10.43 1.42
N ILE A 193 -35.91 11.64 1.87
CA ILE A 193 -34.63 12.28 1.56
C ILE A 193 -33.51 11.65 2.44
N LEU A 194 -33.79 11.48 3.72
CA LEU A 194 -32.85 10.87 4.66
C LEU A 194 -32.50 9.43 4.26
N ASP A 195 -33.50 8.64 3.89
CA ASP A 195 -33.33 7.24 3.50
C ASP A 195 -32.44 7.05 2.26
N ASN A 196 -32.36 8.06 1.38
CA ASN A 196 -31.49 8.03 0.20
C ASN A 196 -30.00 8.28 0.49
N PHE A 197 -29.68 8.93 1.61
CA PHE A 197 -28.33 9.38 1.95
C PHE A 197 -27.84 8.86 3.30
N SER A 198 -28.54 7.87 3.88
CA SER A 198 -28.22 7.38 5.21
C SER A 198 -28.56 5.90 5.41
N THR A 199 -27.94 5.30 6.41
CA THR A 199 -28.19 3.92 6.85
C THR A 199 -28.78 3.95 8.25
N ASP A 200 -29.94 3.32 8.46
CA ASP A 200 -30.58 3.19 9.79
C ASP A 200 -29.90 2.10 10.61
N LEU A 201 -29.01 2.52 11.54
CA LEU A 201 -28.29 1.61 12.44
C LEU A 201 -29.24 0.91 13.42
N THR A 202 -30.32 1.53 13.83
CA THR A 202 -31.32 0.94 14.75
C THR A 202 -32.08 -0.18 14.05
N LYS A 203 -32.38 -0.03 12.77
CA LYS A 203 -32.97 -1.09 11.95
C LYS A 203 -31.99 -2.24 11.75
N ALA A 204 -30.75 -1.95 11.37
CA ALA A 204 -29.69 -2.95 11.25
C ALA A 204 -29.47 -3.72 12.56
N ALA A 205 -29.53 -3.03 13.72
CA ALA A 205 -29.49 -3.67 15.04
C ALA A 205 -30.66 -4.62 15.27
N SER A 206 -31.89 -4.24 14.85
CA SER A 206 -33.07 -5.10 14.99
C SER A 206 -33.01 -6.34 14.11
N GLU A 207 -32.33 -6.24 12.95
CA GLU A 207 -32.11 -7.34 12.01
C GLU A 207 -30.91 -8.22 12.39
N GLY A 208 -30.15 -7.85 13.44
CA GLY A 208 -29.00 -8.63 13.95
C GLY A 208 -27.74 -8.52 13.05
N LEU A 209 -27.70 -7.52 12.18
CA LEU A 209 -26.60 -7.32 11.22
C LEU A 209 -25.35 -6.68 11.86
N LEU A 210 -25.47 -6.03 13.03
CA LEU A 210 -24.36 -5.34 13.69
C LEU A 210 -23.56 -6.28 14.57
N ASP A 211 -22.25 -6.06 14.62
CA ASP A 211 -21.34 -6.84 15.45
C ASP A 211 -21.49 -6.54 16.96
N PRO A 212 -21.31 -7.54 17.83
CA PRO A 212 -21.33 -7.31 19.27
C PRO A 212 -20.08 -6.54 19.71
N VAL A 213 -20.27 -5.45 20.42
CA VAL A 213 -19.18 -4.62 20.95
C VAL A 213 -18.97 -4.91 22.44
N VAL A 214 -17.73 -5.06 22.85
CA VAL A 214 -17.33 -5.40 24.22
C VAL A 214 -16.32 -4.39 24.76
N GLY A 215 -16.39 -4.09 26.06
CA GLY A 215 -15.35 -3.32 26.75
C GLY A 215 -15.45 -1.80 26.60
N ARG A 216 -16.60 -1.26 26.11
CA ARG A 216 -16.81 0.19 25.90
C ARG A 216 -17.98 0.76 26.73
N GLU A 217 -18.27 0.13 27.86
CA GLU A 217 -19.44 0.48 28.68
C GLU A 217 -19.38 1.92 29.22
N ARG A 218 -18.17 2.38 29.59
CA ARG A 218 -17.96 3.75 30.10
C ARG A 218 -18.21 4.82 29.02
N GLU A 219 -17.68 4.60 27.85
CA GLU A 219 -17.83 5.50 26.71
C GLU A 219 -19.28 5.53 26.22
N ILE A 220 -19.95 4.37 26.17
CA ILE A 220 -21.36 4.27 25.76
C ILE A 220 -22.26 4.94 26.81
N LEU A 221 -22.01 4.72 28.10
CA LEU A 221 -22.75 5.41 29.16
C LEU A 221 -22.57 6.93 29.05
N ARG A 222 -21.32 7.38 28.83
CA ARG A 222 -21.04 8.78 28.65
C ARG A 222 -21.72 9.37 27.42
N LEU A 223 -21.77 8.62 26.31
CA LEU A 223 -22.48 8.99 25.09
C LEU A 223 -23.97 9.17 25.38
N ALA A 224 -24.60 8.18 26.07
CA ALA A 224 -26.00 8.24 26.45
C ALA A 224 -26.31 9.41 27.41
N GLU A 225 -25.43 9.68 28.40
CA GLU A 225 -25.57 10.81 29.32
C GLU A 225 -25.58 12.14 28.57
N ILE A 226 -24.68 12.33 27.59
CA ILE A 226 -24.63 13.57 26.81
C ILE A 226 -25.88 13.74 25.96
N LEU A 227 -26.34 12.69 25.29
CA LEU A 227 -27.57 12.70 24.48
C LEU A 227 -28.81 13.04 25.30
N CYS A 228 -28.86 12.67 26.57
CA CYS A 228 -29.98 12.99 27.49
C CYS A 228 -29.95 14.43 28.04
N ARG A 229 -28.92 15.24 27.76
CA ARG A 229 -28.81 16.63 28.26
C ARG A 229 -29.78 17.56 27.56
N ARG A 230 -30.26 18.57 28.25
CA ARG A 230 -31.13 19.61 27.68
C ARG A 230 -30.41 20.53 26.70
N LYS A 231 -29.13 20.82 26.96
CA LYS A 231 -28.26 21.68 26.12
C LYS A 231 -26.91 21.00 25.97
N LYS A 232 -26.20 21.29 24.88
CA LYS A 232 -24.91 20.62 24.55
C LYS A 232 -25.07 19.10 24.52
N ASN A 233 -26.11 18.66 23.80
CA ASN A 233 -26.51 17.25 23.69
C ASN A 233 -25.96 16.55 22.44
N ASN A 234 -24.92 17.14 21.81
CA ASN A 234 -24.23 16.58 20.67
C ASN A 234 -22.85 16.06 21.11
N PRO A 235 -22.67 14.76 21.29
CA PRO A 235 -21.36 14.18 21.57
C PRO A 235 -20.48 14.13 20.32
N ILE A 236 -19.16 14.27 20.51
CA ILE A 236 -18.17 13.99 19.48
C ILE A 236 -17.15 12.99 20.02
N LEU A 237 -17.00 11.86 19.29
CA LEU A 237 -16.05 10.81 19.57
C LEU A 237 -14.71 11.17 18.91
N ILE A 238 -13.67 11.31 19.71
CA ILE A 238 -12.33 11.69 19.24
C ILE A 238 -11.37 10.55 19.55
N GLY A 239 -10.68 10.04 18.56
CA GLY A 239 -9.69 8.97 18.74
C GLY A 239 -9.01 8.61 17.43
N GLU A 240 -7.94 7.86 17.52
CA GLU A 240 -7.17 7.41 16.37
C GLU A 240 -8.02 6.54 15.41
N PRO A 241 -7.63 6.41 14.12
CA PRO A 241 -8.30 5.48 13.20
C PRO A 241 -8.26 4.05 13.74
N GLY A 242 -9.35 3.30 13.59
CA GLY A 242 -9.39 1.89 13.99
C GLY A 242 -9.59 1.62 15.50
N VAL A 243 -9.80 2.64 16.37
CA VAL A 243 -10.07 2.40 17.80
C VAL A 243 -11.52 2.01 18.09
N GLY A 244 -12.39 1.92 17.07
CA GLY A 244 -13.79 1.47 17.23
C GLY A 244 -14.77 2.60 17.55
N LYS A 245 -14.58 3.82 17.04
CA LYS A 245 -15.51 4.96 17.22
C LYS A 245 -16.93 4.65 16.71
N SER A 246 -17.04 4.14 15.48
CA SER A 246 -18.32 3.79 14.85
C SER A 246 -18.99 2.62 15.58
N ALA A 247 -18.22 1.62 16.03
CA ALA A 247 -18.72 0.48 16.81
C ALA A 247 -19.40 0.90 18.13
N ILE A 248 -18.93 1.97 18.80
CA ILE A 248 -19.57 2.51 20.00
C ILE A 248 -20.99 3.01 19.70
N VAL A 249 -21.19 3.65 18.54
CA VAL A 249 -22.51 4.14 18.11
C VAL A 249 -23.43 2.99 17.71
N GLU A 250 -22.88 1.99 17.02
CA GLU A 250 -23.60 0.76 16.67
C GLU A 250 -24.06 0.00 17.91
N ASN A 251 -23.20 -0.13 18.95
CA ASN A 251 -23.60 -0.72 20.20
C ASN A 251 -24.70 0.09 20.93
N LEU A 252 -24.61 1.44 20.89
CA LEU A 252 -25.70 2.25 21.43
C LEU A 252 -27.02 1.95 20.71
N ALA A 253 -27.01 1.76 19.39
CA ALA A 253 -28.21 1.37 18.62
C ALA A 253 -28.73 0.00 19.07
N GLN A 254 -27.87 -0.99 19.30
CA GLN A 254 -28.26 -2.31 19.85
C GLN A 254 -28.87 -2.19 21.25
N LEU A 255 -28.29 -1.38 22.14
CA LEU A 255 -28.79 -1.17 23.50
C LEU A 255 -30.15 -0.46 23.50
N ILE A 256 -30.41 0.45 22.53
CA ILE A 256 -31.71 1.08 22.34
C ILE A 256 -32.76 0.03 21.95
N VAL A 257 -32.46 -0.84 20.97
CA VAL A 257 -33.35 -1.91 20.53
C VAL A 257 -33.63 -2.89 21.68
N GLN A 258 -32.60 -3.27 22.44
CA GLN A 258 -32.71 -4.16 23.60
C GLN A 258 -33.34 -3.49 24.83
N ARG A 259 -33.62 -2.18 24.80
CA ARG A 259 -34.11 -1.37 25.91
C ARG A 259 -33.22 -1.44 27.16
N LYS A 260 -31.91 -1.56 26.96
CA LYS A 260 -30.90 -1.59 28.04
C LYS A 260 -30.20 -0.26 28.25
N THR A 261 -30.81 0.85 27.84
CA THR A 261 -30.29 2.21 27.99
C THR A 261 -31.28 3.09 28.74
N SER A 262 -31.04 4.40 28.82
CA SER A 262 -31.96 5.35 29.45
C SER A 262 -33.34 5.36 28.77
N PRO A 263 -34.45 5.39 29.53
CA PRO A 263 -35.82 5.48 28.97
C PRO A 263 -36.04 6.62 27.98
N VAL A 264 -35.27 7.70 28.10
CA VAL A 264 -35.33 8.86 27.19
C VAL A 264 -34.91 8.48 25.76
N LEU A 265 -34.07 7.43 25.61
CA LEU A 265 -33.53 6.96 24.34
C LEU A 265 -34.33 5.80 23.70
N PHE A 266 -35.30 5.19 24.42
CA PHE A 266 -35.99 3.99 23.92
C PHE A 266 -36.74 4.15 22.59
N ASN A 267 -37.20 5.37 22.27
CA ASN A 267 -37.93 5.64 21.03
C ASN A 267 -37.04 6.40 20.02
N LYS A 268 -35.73 6.51 20.26
CA LYS A 268 -34.81 7.17 19.35
C LYS A 268 -34.32 6.20 18.28
N LYS A 269 -34.07 6.73 17.08
CA LYS A 269 -33.42 6.04 15.98
C LYS A 269 -32.07 6.66 15.70
N ILE A 270 -31.06 5.84 15.50
CA ILE A 270 -29.72 6.31 15.10
C ILE A 270 -29.56 6.04 13.61
N VAL A 271 -29.25 7.11 12.87
CA VAL A 271 -29.11 7.06 11.41
C VAL A 271 -27.74 7.58 11.02
N ALA A 272 -26.93 6.73 10.39
CA ALA A 272 -25.59 7.10 9.91
C ALA A 272 -25.72 7.83 8.56
N LEU A 273 -25.25 9.08 8.51
CA LEU A 273 -25.29 9.93 7.32
C LEU A 273 -24.04 9.75 6.46
N ASP A 274 -24.25 9.48 5.18
CA ASP A 274 -23.15 9.42 4.20
C ASP A 274 -22.94 10.80 3.54
N MET A 275 -21.94 11.53 4.01
CA MET A 275 -21.56 12.83 3.47
C MET A 275 -21.07 12.76 2.03
N ALA A 276 -20.40 11.67 1.64
CA ALA A 276 -19.89 11.49 0.29
C ALA A 276 -21.04 11.36 -0.73
N SER A 277 -22.09 10.60 -0.39
CA SER A 277 -23.28 10.44 -1.22
C SER A 277 -24.08 11.74 -1.37
N ILE A 278 -24.09 12.61 -0.36
CA ILE A 278 -24.77 13.92 -0.44
C ILE A 278 -24.06 14.86 -1.43
N VAL A 279 -22.74 14.83 -1.47
CA VAL A 279 -21.91 15.62 -2.40
C VAL A 279 -21.95 15.03 -3.80
N ALA A 280 -22.01 13.71 -3.93
CA ALA A 280 -21.98 13.02 -5.20
C ALA A 280 -23.14 13.45 -6.12
N GLY A 281 -22.83 13.72 -7.39
CA GLY A 281 -23.81 14.11 -8.42
C GLY A 281 -24.32 15.55 -8.35
N THR A 282 -23.78 16.39 -7.46
CA THR A 282 -24.07 17.83 -7.46
C THR A 282 -23.13 18.56 -8.44
N LYS A 283 -23.66 18.98 -9.59
CA LYS A 283 -22.91 19.78 -10.60
C LYS A 283 -22.75 21.25 -10.19
N TYR A 284 -23.69 21.75 -9.40
CA TYR A 284 -23.74 23.15 -8.94
C TYR A 284 -23.87 23.20 -7.42
N ARG A 285 -23.19 24.16 -6.83
CA ARG A 285 -23.14 24.42 -5.39
C ARG A 285 -24.53 24.55 -4.75
N GLY A 286 -25.48 25.24 -5.40
CA GLY A 286 -26.84 25.39 -4.91
C GLY A 286 -27.57 24.06 -4.69
N GLN A 287 -27.32 23.07 -5.51
CA GLN A 287 -27.92 21.74 -5.36
C GLN A 287 -27.49 21.02 -4.06
N PHE A 288 -26.22 21.17 -3.68
CA PHE A 288 -25.72 20.65 -2.41
C PHE A 288 -26.33 21.37 -1.20
N GLU A 289 -26.40 22.70 -1.26
CA GLU A 289 -27.02 23.50 -0.22
C GLU A 289 -28.51 23.16 -0.03
N ASP A 290 -29.24 22.97 -1.14
CA ASP A 290 -30.66 22.62 -1.11
C ASP A 290 -30.89 21.20 -0.56
N ARG A 291 -30.01 20.23 -0.89
CA ARG A 291 -30.05 18.87 -0.29
C ARG A 291 -29.85 18.93 1.22
N ILE A 292 -28.83 19.65 1.71
CA ILE A 292 -28.57 19.81 3.14
C ILE A 292 -29.75 20.50 3.84
N LYS A 293 -30.32 21.58 3.25
CA LYS A 293 -31.49 22.27 3.81
C LYS A 293 -32.73 21.37 3.88
N ALA A 294 -32.99 20.57 2.84
CA ALA A 294 -34.10 19.63 2.81
C ALA A 294 -33.91 18.51 3.86
N LEU A 295 -32.69 17.96 4.01
CA LEU A 295 -32.36 16.98 5.02
C LEU A 295 -32.51 17.55 6.45
N LEU A 296 -32.05 18.76 6.70
CA LEU A 296 -32.22 19.46 7.99
C LEU A 296 -33.71 19.72 8.30
N LYS A 297 -34.57 19.97 7.30
CA LYS A 297 -35.99 20.12 7.46
C LYS A 297 -36.64 18.80 7.89
N GLU A 298 -36.35 17.69 7.23
CA GLU A 298 -36.81 16.35 7.64
C GLU A 298 -36.40 15.98 9.06
N LEU A 299 -35.12 16.24 9.43
CA LEU A 299 -34.64 15.98 10.77
C LEU A 299 -35.32 16.82 11.86
N LYS A 300 -35.75 18.04 11.56
CA LYS A 300 -36.54 18.86 12.50
C LYS A 300 -37.97 18.33 12.71
N GLU A 301 -38.57 17.80 11.65
CA GLU A 301 -39.91 17.21 11.70
C GLU A 301 -39.90 15.86 12.46
N HIS A 302 -38.72 15.21 12.55
CA HIS A 302 -38.50 13.92 13.18
C HIS A 302 -37.51 13.98 14.34
N PRO A 303 -37.85 14.55 15.50
CA PRO A 303 -36.94 14.73 16.63
C PRO A 303 -36.57 13.41 17.32
N GLU A 304 -37.18 12.28 16.94
CA GLU A 304 -36.80 10.93 17.36
C GLU A 304 -35.51 10.45 16.70
N ILE A 305 -35.03 11.11 15.61
CA ILE A 305 -33.84 10.71 14.87
C ILE A 305 -32.60 11.38 15.47
N ILE A 306 -31.57 10.57 15.73
CA ILE A 306 -30.22 11.01 16.10
C ILE A 306 -29.33 10.71 14.87
N VAL A 307 -28.68 11.74 14.35
CA VAL A 307 -27.79 11.64 13.19
C VAL A 307 -26.41 11.26 13.67
N PHE A 308 -25.83 10.21 13.11
CA PHE A 308 -24.42 9.88 13.26
C PHE A 308 -23.66 10.32 12.02
N ILE A 309 -22.57 11.07 12.20
CA ILE A 309 -21.70 11.54 11.12
C ILE A 309 -20.30 11.06 11.43
N ASP A 310 -19.88 10.07 10.67
CA ASP A 310 -18.47 9.64 10.71
C ASP A 310 -17.62 10.66 9.93
N GLU A 311 -16.38 10.84 10.33
CA GLU A 311 -15.49 11.85 9.77
C GLU A 311 -16.13 13.25 9.71
N ILE A 312 -16.73 13.71 10.82
CA ILE A 312 -17.48 14.97 10.87
C ILE A 312 -16.67 16.20 10.42
N HIS A 313 -15.35 16.13 10.41
CA HIS A 313 -14.46 17.16 9.87
C HIS A 313 -14.70 17.41 8.37
N THR A 314 -15.19 16.42 7.61
CA THR A 314 -15.51 16.54 6.18
C THR A 314 -16.62 17.55 5.89
N ILE A 315 -17.47 17.85 6.89
CA ILE A 315 -18.50 18.90 6.77
C ILE A 315 -17.90 20.29 6.61
N ILE A 316 -16.67 20.48 7.16
CA ILE A 316 -15.93 21.74 7.07
C ILE A 316 -15.08 21.66 5.80
N GLY A 317 -15.43 22.46 4.80
CA GLY A 317 -14.78 22.44 3.47
C GLY A 317 -15.56 21.70 2.39
N ALA A 318 -16.64 20.96 2.72
CA ALA A 318 -17.52 20.39 1.73
C ALA A 318 -18.27 21.51 0.99
N GLY A 319 -17.90 21.80 -0.25
CA GLY A 319 -18.58 22.76 -1.11
C GLY A 319 -17.73 23.85 -1.76
N GLY A 320 -16.40 23.86 -1.63
CA GLY A 320 -15.59 24.70 -2.51
C GLY A 320 -14.40 25.48 -1.88
N THR A 321 -13.93 26.47 -2.61
CA THR A 321 -12.77 27.33 -2.34
C THR A 321 -12.82 28.05 -0.99
N PRO A 322 -11.65 28.40 -0.38
CA PRO A 322 -11.57 29.13 0.89
C PRO A 322 -12.41 30.42 0.87
N GLY A 323 -13.36 30.55 1.82
CA GLY A 323 -14.27 31.68 1.92
C GLY A 323 -15.72 31.43 1.48
N SER A 324 -16.08 30.22 1.09
CA SER A 324 -17.42 29.81 0.68
C SER A 324 -18.28 29.32 1.86
N MET A 325 -19.61 29.31 1.73
CA MET A 325 -20.49 28.74 2.75
C MET A 325 -20.36 27.21 2.75
N ASP A 326 -19.77 26.65 3.80
CA ASP A 326 -19.60 25.21 4.01
C ASP A 326 -20.89 24.62 4.62
N ALA A 327 -21.08 23.29 4.45
CA ALA A 327 -22.17 22.54 5.10
C ALA A 327 -22.25 22.84 6.61
N ALA A 328 -21.09 23.03 7.25
CA ALA A 328 -20.97 23.42 8.63
C ALA A 328 -21.75 24.72 8.95
N ASN A 329 -21.67 25.73 8.09
CA ASN A 329 -22.34 27.00 8.30
C ASN A 329 -23.88 26.90 8.22
N ILE A 330 -24.39 25.97 7.40
CA ILE A 330 -25.82 25.68 7.28
C ILE A 330 -26.32 24.91 8.53
N MET A 331 -25.50 23.99 9.06
CA MET A 331 -25.86 23.16 10.22
C MET A 331 -25.71 23.90 11.57
N LYS A 332 -24.77 24.85 11.68
CA LYS A 332 -24.49 25.62 12.93
C LYS A 332 -25.73 26.20 13.62
N PRO A 333 -26.67 26.86 12.94
CA PRO A 333 -27.85 27.42 13.60
C PRO A 333 -28.75 26.33 14.20
N GLU A 334 -28.86 25.18 13.55
CA GLU A 334 -29.73 24.08 13.96
C GLU A 334 -29.17 23.31 15.16
N LEU A 335 -27.87 23.03 15.12
CA LEU A 335 -27.13 22.46 16.26
C LEU A 335 -27.15 23.42 17.45
N ALA A 336 -27.15 24.76 17.19
CA ALA A 336 -27.21 25.78 18.23
C ALA A 336 -28.54 25.83 18.97
N ARG A 337 -29.64 25.65 18.25
CA ARG A 337 -31.01 25.69 18.80
C ARG A 337 -31.41 24.39 19.47
N GLY A 338 -30.63 23.30 19.28
CA GLY A 338 -30.97 21.96 19.77
C GLY A 338 -32.12 21.29 19.00
N GLY A 339 -32.39 21.79 17.79
CA GLY A 339 -33.41 21.22 16.90
C GLY A 339 -33.03 19.88 16.30
N ILE A 340 -31.73 19.54 16.31
CA ILE A 340 -31.20 18.30 15.78
C ILE A 340 -30.21 17.74 16.79
N GLN A 341 -30.23 16.42 17.02
CA GLN A 341 -29.24 15.69 17.79
C GLN A 341 -28.25 15.01 16.83
N CYS A 342 -26.96 15.25 17.06
CA CYS A 342 -25.89 14.73 16.22
C CYS A 342 -24.80 14.07 17.06
N ILE A 343 -24.34 12.90 16.64
CA ILE A 343 -23.13 12.23 17.13
C ILE A 343 -22.07 12.41 16.06
N GLY A 344 -20.94 12.99 16.37
CA GLY A 344 -19.80 13.10 15.45
C GLY A 344 -18.71 12.11 15.82
N ALA A 345 -17.94 11.65 14.82
CA ALA A 345 -16.69 10.93 15.03
C ALA A 345 -15.58 11.58 14.20
N THR A 346 -14.37 11.69 14.76
CA THR A 346 -13.20 12.26 14.08
C THR A 346 -11.90 11.83 14.75
N THR A 347 -10.75 12.13 14.13
CA THR A 347 -9.44 11.97 14.75
C THR A 347 -9.07 13.21 15.59
N LEU A 348 -8.03 13.09 16.43
CA LEU A 348 -7.59 14.20 17.27
C LEU A 348 -7.02 15.36 16.44
N ASP A 349 -6.25 15.04 15.41
CA ASP A 349 -5.62 16.03 14.54
C ASP A 349 -6.64 16.77 13.68
N GLU A 350 -7.60 16.06 13.12
CA GLU A 350 -8.70 16.65 12.34
C GLU A 350 -9.63 17.48 13.24
N TYR A 351 -9.87 17.02 14.47
CA TYR A 351 -10.60 17.81 15.45
C TYR A 351 -9.94 19.17 15.70
N ARG A 352 -8.62 19.16 15.98
CA ARG A 352 -7.84 20.40 16.21
C ARG A 352 -7.81 21.31 14.99
N ASN A 353 -7.64 20.72 13.81
CA ASN A 353 -7.47 21.46 12.56
C ASN A 353 -8.78 22.07 12.03
N SER A 354 -9.90 21.41 12.27
CA SER A 354 -11.20 21.76 11.67
C SER A 354 -12.19 22.30 12.72
N ILE A 355 -12.51 21.54 13.76
CA ILE A 355 -13.61 21.84 14.69
C ILE A 355 -13.18 22.81 15.79
N GLU A 356 -11.99 22.63 16.37
CA GLU A 356 -11.48 23.47 17.46
C GLU A 356 -11.19 24.91 17.02
N LYS A 357 -10.76 25.09 15.74
CA LYS A 357 -10.57 26.42 15.15
C LYS A 357 -11.89 27.18 14.96
N ASP A 358 -13.00 26.48 14.88
CA ASP A 358 -14.34 27.06 14.79
C ASP A 358 -15.03 27.08 16.15
N GLY A 359 -14.82 28.14 16.92
CA GLY A 359 -15.36 28.27 18.27
C GLY A 359 -16.90 28.21 18.35
N ALA A 360 -17.61 28.34 17.24
CA ALA A 360 -19.07 28.15 17.21
C ALA A 360 -19.44 26.65 17.20
N LEU A 361 -18.71 25.80 16.50
CA LEU A 361 -18.90 24.35 16.51
C LEU A 361 -18.38 23.72 17.80
N GLU A 362 -17.19 24.12 18.28
CA GLU A 362 -16.61 23.59 19.50
C GLU A 362 -17.55 23.71 20.70
N ARG A 363 -18.24 24.86 20.84
CA ARG A 363 -19.20 25.07 21.94
C ARG A 363 -20.47 24.22 21.86
N ARG A 364 -20.72 23.55 20.73
CA ARG A 364 -21.91 22.72 20.48
C ARG A 364 -21.68 21.24 20.72
N PHE A 365 -20.44 20.79 20.53
CA PHE A 365 -20.07 19.40 20.73
C PHE A 365 -19.46 19.17 22.11
N GLN A 366 -19.73 18.01 22.70
CA GLN A 366 -19.12 17.55 23.95
C GLN A 366 -18.12 16.43 23.61
N LYS A 367 -16.85 16.65 23.91
CA LYS A 367 -15.75 15.73 23.62
C LYS A 367 -15.86 14.42 24.44
N ILE A 368 -15.67 13.30 23.79
CA ILE A 368 -15.45 11.96 24.38
C ILE A 368 -14.18 11.43 23.72
N ILE A 369 -13.13 11.23 24.50
CA ILE A 369 -11.87 10.70 24.00
C ILE A 369 -11.98 9.17 24.03
N ILE A 370 -11.66 8.53 22.90
CA ILE A 370 -11.67 7.08 22.75
C ILE A 370 -10.21 6.63 22.60
N GLU A 371 -9.74 5.91 23.59
CA GLU A 371 -8.41 5.33 23.61
C GLU A 371 -8.42 3.95 22.91
N GLN A 372 -7.25 3.46 22.50
CA GLN A 372 -7.11 2.11 21.96
C GLN A 372 -7.43 1.08 23.07
N THR A 373 -7.94 -0.08 22.68
CA THR A 373 -8.20 -1.19 23.59
C THR A 373 -6.90 -1.84 24.05
N THR A 374 -6.93 -2.41 25.25
CA THR A 374 -5.83 -3.24 25.75
C THR A 374 -5.78 -4.59 25.01
N ALA A 375 -4.64 -5.29 25.06
CA ALA A 375 -4.51 -6.62 24.46
C ALA A 375 -5.54 -7.62 25.00
N GLN A 376 -5.87 -7.54 26.30
CA GLN A 376 -6.88 -8.41 26.93
C GLN A 376 -8.30 -8.11 26.42
N GLU A 377 -8.69 -6.83 26.36
CA GLU A 377 -9.97 -6.41 25.82
C GLU A 377 -10.07 -6.77 24.33
N THR A 378 -8.99 -6.59 23.56
CA THR A 378 -8.95 -6.99 22.15
C THR A 378 -9.16 -8.50 21.98
N LEU A 379 -8.55 -9.33 22.82
CA LEU A 379 -8.76 -10.78 22.78
C LEU A 379 -10.23 -11.15 23.06
N GLN A 380 -10.88 -10.47 24.01
CA GLN A 380 -12.31 -10.66 24.27
C GLN A 380 -13.17 -10.24 23.06
N ILE A 381 -12.82 -9.12 22.42
CA ILE A 381 -13.50 -8.67 21.18
C ILE A 381 -13.37 -9.74 20.11
N LEU A 382 -12.15 -10.21 19.80
CA LEU A 382 -11.92 -11.26 18.80
C LEU A 382 -12.72 -12.53 19.12
N SER A 383 -12.76 -12.95 20.39
CA SER A 383 -13.51 -14.15 20.81
C SER A 383 -15.02 -14.01 20.58
N ASN A 384 -15.58 -12.79 20.67
CA ASN A 384 -17.01 -12.54 20.47
C ASN A 384 -17.41 -12.38 19.01
N ILE A 385 -16.50 -11.90 18.15
CA ILE A 385 -16.77 -11.76 16.71
C ILE A 385 -16.36 -12.99 15.90
N LYS A 386 -15.58 -13.88 16.50
CA LYS A 386 -15.00 -15.09 15.92
C LYS A 386 -16.01 -15.88 15.09
N ASP A 387 -17.20 -16.19 15.64
CA ASP A 387 -18.19 -17.06 15.01
C ASP A 387 -18.68 -16.51 13.65
N ARG A 388 -18.74 -15.18 13.49
CA ARG A 388 -19.12 -14.53 12.22
C ARG A 388 -18.03 -14.68 11.16
N TYR A 389 -16.77 -14.49 11.55
CA TYR A 389 -15.62 -14.66 10.65
C TYR A 389 -15.43 -16.14 10.27
N GLU A 390 -15.67 -17.06 11.22
CA GLU A 390 -15.68 -18.50 10.96
C GLU A 390 -16.75 -18.88 9.91
N GLN A 391 -17.95 -18.32 10.02
CA GLN A 391 -19.02 -18.52 9.06
C GLN A 391 -18.70 -17.90 7.68
N HIS A 392 -18.08 -16.73 7.66
CA HIS A 392 -17.75 -16.03 6.43
C HIS A 392 -16.65 -16.73 5.65
N HIS A 393 -15.58 -17.15 6.33
CA HIS A 393 -14.41 -17.78 5.68
C HIS A 393 -14.47 -19.30 5.64
N HIS A 394 -15.49 -19.93 6.26
CA HIS A 394 -15.61 -21.38 6.41
C HIS A 394 -14.37 -22.03 7.05
N VAL A 395 -13.82 -21.40 8.09
CA VAL A 395 -12.66 -21.81 8.86
C VAL A 395 -13.01 -21.88 10.34
N GLN A 396 -12.15 -22.47 11.16
CA GLN A 396 -12.26 -22.48 12.61
C GLN A 396 -10.98 -21.94 13.24
N TYR A 397 -11.10 -20.90 14.09
CA TYR A 397 -9.95 -20.32 14.79
C TYR A 397 -9.73 -21.02 16.12
N THR A 398 -8.48 -21.44 16.38
CA THR A 398 -8.09 -21.92 17.71
C THR A 398 -7.91 -20.75 18.69
N GLU A 399 -8.03 -20.99 20.01
CA GLU A 399 -7.76 -19.95 21.00
C GLU A 399 -6.33 -19.40 20.91
N ASP A 400 -5.37 -20.27 20.56
CA ASP A 400 -3.97 -19.87 20.43
C ASP A 400 -3.76 -19.03 19.17
N ALA A 401 -4.53 -19.27 18.09
CA ALA A 401 -4.52 -18.40 16.92
C ALA A 401 -5.05 -16.98 17.25
N LEU A 402 -6.14 -16.87 18.02
CA LEU A 402 -6.65 -15.56 18.45
C LEU A 402 -5.65 -14.80 19.34
N LYS A 403 -4.99 -15.51 20.28
CA LYS A 403 -3.91 -14.93 21.09
C LYS A 403 -2.73 -14.47 20.20
N ALA A 404 -2.39 -15.28 19.21
CA ALA A 404 -1.34 -14.93 18.25
C ALA A 404 -1.73 -13.70 17.39
N CYS A 405 -2.99 -13.57 16.95
CA CYS A 405 -3.47 -12.36 16.24
C CYS A 405 -3.24 -11.09 17.08
N VAL A 406 -3.54 -11.13 18.38
CA VAL A 406 -3.34 -9.99 19.27
C VAL A 406 -1.85 -9.74 19.51
N ASN A 407 -1.09 -10.75 19.96
CA ASN A 407 0.30 -10.58 20.35
C ASN A 407 1.21 -10.19 19.17
N LEU A 408 1.00 -10.80 18.00
CA LEU A 408 1.80 -10.51 16.83
C LEU A 408 1.44 -9.16 16.21
N SER A 409 0.16 -8.78 16.18
CA SER A 409 -0.24 -7.45 15.73
C SER A 409 0.22 -6.34 16.68
N GLU A 410 0.23 -6.57 18.00
CA GLU A 410 0.78 -5.62 18.97
C GLU A 410 2.27 -5.36 18.71
N ARG A 411 3.02 -6.44 18.49
CA ARG A 411 4.47 -6.38 18.33
C ARG A 411 4.95 -5.93 16.97
N TYR A 412 4.23 -6.27 15.91
CA TYR A 412 4.71 -6.12 14.53
C TYR A 412 3.95 -5.11 13.68
N ILE A 413 2.73 -4.71 14.06
CA ILE A 413 1.92 -3.73 13.35
C ILE A 413 1.83 -2.46 14.19
N ASN A 414 2.65 -1.45 13.87
CA ASN A 414 2.78 -0.21 14.64
C ASN A 414 2.08 1.00 14.00
N ASP A 415 1.63 0.87 12.76
CA ASP A 415 0.96 1.93 12.00
C ASP A 415 -0.55 1.98 12.22
N ARG A 416 -1.10 1.01 12.95
CA ARG A 416 -2.53 0.87 13.27
C ARG A 416 -2.76 0.63 14.74
N PHE A 417 -4.00 0.86 15.21
CA PHE A 417 -4.38 0.77 16.61
C PHE A 417 -5.30 -0.42 16.87
N PHE A 418 -5.33 -0.87 18.12
CA PHE A 418 -6.29 -1.86 18.59
C PHE A 418 -7.70 -1.28 18.69
N PRO A 419 -8.77 -2.09 18.38
CA PRO A 419 -8.76 -3.51 18.03
C PRO A 419 -8.55 -3.80 16.53
N ASP A 420 -8.64 -2.81 15.67
CA ASP A 420 -8.70 -2.92 14.20
C ASP A 420 -7.56 -3.78 13.62
N LYS A 421 -6.31 -3.50 14.01
CA LYS A 421 -5.15 -4.26 13.51
C LYS A 421 -5.19 -5.76 13.84
N ALA A 422 -5.82 -6.16 14.95
CA ALA A 422 -5.94 -7.57 15.29
C ALA A 422 -7.11 -8.23 14.55
N ILE A 423 -8.18 -7.48 14.29
CA ILE A 423 -9.32 -7.91 13.48
C ILE A 423 -8.86 -8.10 12.02
N ASP A 424 -8.09 -7.17 11.48
CA ASP A 424 -7.53 -7.27 10.12
C ASP A 424 -6.67 -8.52 9.96
N VAL A 425 -5.79 -8.82 10.94
CA VAL A 425 -4.98 -10.04 10.93
C VAL A 425 -5.87 -11.29 10.94
N MET A 426 -6.91 -11.31 11.76
CA MET A 426 -7.83 -12.44 11.84
C MET A 426 -8.58 -12.65 10.52
N ASP A 427 -9.06 -11.59 9.89
CA ASP A 427 -9.76 -11.60 8.62
C ASP A 427 -8.87 -12.08 7.48
N GLU A 428 -7.65 -11.53 7.38
CA GLU A 428 -6.69 -11.90 6.34
C GLU A 428 -6.20 -13.35 6.46
N VAL A 429 -5.98 -13.83 7.70
CA VAL A 429 -5.63 -15.24 7.94
C VAL A 429 -6.77 -16.18 7.51
N GLY A 430 -8.02 -15.86 7.89
CA GLY A 430 -9.19 -16.65 7.50
C GLY A 430 -9.33 -16.74 5.98
N SER A 431 -9.24 -15.62 5.30
CA SER A 431 -9.28 -15.54 3.84
C SER A 431 -8.17 -16.35 3.18
N LYS A 432 -6.92 -16.24 3.68
CA LYS A 432 -5.75 -16.95 3.15
C LYS A 432 -5.88 -18.47 3.29
N VAL A 433 -6.33 -18.94 4.46
CA VAL A 433 -6.51 -20.38 4.73
C VAL A 433 -7.63 -20.93 3.86
N HIS A 434 -8.74 -20.22 3.73
CA HIS A 434 -9.83 -20.57 2.84
C HIS A 434 -9.36 -20.70 1.37
N LEU A 435 -8.64 -19.70 0.84
CA LEU A 435 -8.13 -19.70 -0.53
C LEU A 435 -7.08 -20.79 -0.79
N ARG A 436 -6.23 -21.09 0.21
CA ARG A 436 -5.18 -22.14 0.09
C ARG A 436 -5.77 -23.52 -0.14
N ASN A 437 -6.92 -23.78 0.44
CA ASN A 437 -7.58 -25.08 0.41
C ASN A 437 -8.67 -25.22 -0.66
N LEU A 438 -8.97 -24.14 -1.38
CA LEU A 438 -9.78 -24.16 -2.60
C LEU A 438 -9.04 -24.89 -3.73
N LYS A 439 -8.81 -26.19 -3.56
CA LYS A 439 -8.35 -27.04 -4.65
C LYS A 439 -9.54 -27.31 -5.57
N VAL A 440 -9.38 -26.94 -6.84
CA VAL A 440 -10.34 -27.33 -7.88
C VAL A 440 -10.48 -28.84 -7.83
N PRO A 441 -11.69 -29.42 -7.71
CA PRO A 441 -11.87 -30.84 -7.73
C PRO A 441 -11.25 -31.43 -9.00
N LYS A 442 -10.57 -32.56 -8.88
CA LYS A 442 -9.95 -33.27 -10.04
C LYS A 442 -10.94 -33.55 -11.15
N GLU A 443 -12.19 -33.78 -10.78
CA GLU A 443 -13.30 -33.99 -11.70
C GLU A 443 -13.57 -32.77 -12.60
N VAL A 444 -13.45 -31.55 -12.05
CA VAL A 444 -13.59 -30.31 -12.81
C VAL A 444 -12.40 -30.11 -13.77
N GLU A 445 -11.18 -30.35 -13.28
CA GLU A 445 -9.97 -30.27 -14.14
C GLU A 445 -9.99 -31.32 -15.29
N GLU A 446 -10.48 -32.51 -15.01
CA GLU A 446 -10.61 -33.57 -16.02
C GLU A 446 -11.67 -33.20 -17.09
N LYS A 447 -12.82 -32.65 -16.64
CA LYS A 447 -13.87 -32.18 -17.58
C LYS A 447 -13.42 -30.99 -18.39
N GLU A 448 -12.70 -30.02 -17.81
CA GLU A 448 -12.10 -28.93 -18.60
C GLU A 448 -11.11 -29.42 -19.66
N LYS A 449 -10.31 -30.44 -19.35
CA LYS A 449 -9.42 -31.07 -20.34
C LYS A 449 -10.21 -31.75 -21.45
N GLU A 450 -11.26 -32.50 -21.11
CA GLU A 450 -12.15 -33.11 -22.09
C GLU A 450 -12.82 -32.09 -23.01
N ILE A 451 -13.27 -30.97 -22.48
CA ILE A 451 -13.86 -29.85 -23.25
C ILE A 451 -12.81 -29.26 -24.21
N LYS A 452 -11.59 -29.00 -23.72
CA LYS A 452 -10.49 -28.50 -24.58
C LYS A 452 -10.15 -29.44 -25.72
N GLU A 453 -10.09 -30.74 -25.44
CA GLU A 453 -9.84 -31.76 -26.46
C GLU A 453 -11.00 -31.87 -27.48
N ALA A 454 -12.24 -31.84 -27.00
CA ALA A 454 -13.42 -31.89 -27.87
C ALA A 454 -13.49 -30.62 -28.77
N ASN A 455 -13.17 -29.43 -28.22
CA ASN A 455 -13.08 -28.19 -29.00
C ASN A 455 -11.95 -28.22 -30.05
N ALA A 456 -10.80 -28.80 -29.72
CA ALA A 456 -9.70 -28.99 -30.68
C ALA A 456 -10.12 -29.95 -31.83
N LYS A 457 -10.80 -31.06 -31.52
CA LYS A 457 -11.34 -31.99 -32.51
C LYS A 457 -12.44 -31.37 -33.38
N LYS A 458 -13.34 -30.56 -32.79
CA LYS A 458 -14.34 -29.76 -33.49
C LYS A 458 -13.67 -28.80 -34.48
N SER A 459 -12.66 -28.07 -34.07
CA SER A 459 -11.92 -27.12 -34.93
C SER A 459 -11.19 -27.84 -36.08
N ALA A 460 -10.64 -29.02 -35.84
CA ALA A 460 -9.99 -29.84 -36.85
C ALA A 460 -11.03 -30.39 -37.87
N ALA A 461 -12.21 -30.83 -37.40
CA ALA A 461 -13.29 -31.30 -38.27
C ALA A 461 -13.84 -30.15 -39.17
N VAL A 462 -13.96 -28.96 -38.67
CA VAL A 462 -14.34 -27.74 -39.43
C VAL A 462 -13.29 -27.44 -40.51
N LYS A 463 -11.99 -27.46 -40.17
CA LYS A 463 -10.91 -27.24 -41.15
C LYS A 463 -10.90 -28.28 -42.26
N ASN A 464 -11.30 -29.50 -41.95
CA ASN A 464 -11.39 -30.61 -42.91
C ASN A 464 -12.75 -30.66 -43.64
N GLN A 465 -13.60 -29.64 -43.51
CA GLN A 465 -14.94 -29.50 -44.12
C GLN A 465 -15.90 -30.65 -43.79
N ASN A 466 -15.67 -31.39 -42.71
CA ASN A 466 -16.53 -32.47 -42.24
C ASN A 466 -17.53 -31.94 -41.22
N TYR A 467 -18.62 -31.34 -41.71
CA TYR A 467 -19.60 -30.62 -40.90
C TYR A 467 -20.45 -31.53 -40.00
N GLU A 468 -20.66 -32.81 -40.42
CA GLU A 468 -21.39 -33.79 -39.61
C GLU A 468 -20.62 -34.18 -38.35
N LEU A 469 -19.32 -34.43 -38.49
CA LEU A 469 -18.40 -34.66 -37.36
C LEU A 469 -18.25 -33.44 -36.47
N ALA A 470 -18.23 -32.24 -37.04
CA ALA A 470 -18.15 -30.97 -36.29
C ALA A 470 -19.41 -30.75 -35.47
N ALA A 471 -20.62 -31.12 -36.00
CA ALA A 471 -21.89 -31.03 -35.25
C ALA A 471 -21.91 -32.00 -34.06
N ASN A 472 -21.47 -33.22 -34.25
CA ASN A 472 -21.36 -34.22 -33.16
C ASN A 472 -20.42 -33.77 -32.03
N TYR A 473 -19.27 -33.15 -32.38
CA TYR A 473 -18.36 -32.63 -31.37
C TYR A 473 -18.93 -31.38 -30.69
N ARG A 474 -19.71 -30.54 -31.39
CA ARG A 474 -20.42 -29.39 -30.77
C ARG A 474 -21.41 -29.87 -29.72
N ASP A 475 -22.23 -30.89 -30.07
CA ASP A 475 -23.24 -31.39 -29.16
C ASP A 475 -22.59 -32.08 -27.94
N LYS A 476 -21.42 -32.73 -28.14
CA LYS A 476 -20.61 -33.28 -27.06
C LYS A 476 -20.02 -32.18 -26.16
N VAL A 477 -19.52 -31.08 -26.71
CA VAL A 477 -19.02 -29.95 -25.95
C VAL A 477 -20.15 -29.33 -25.11
N CYS A 478 -21.33 -29.12 -25.68
CA CYS A 478 -22.49 -28.56 -25.00
C CYS A 478 -22.99 -29.46 -23.84
N ALA A 479 -22.88 -30.81 -24.00
CA ALA A 479 -23.19 -31.75 -22.90
C ALA A 479 -22.16 -31.67 -21.76
N LEU A 480 -20.86 -31.63 -22.10
CA LEU A 480 -19.77 -31.53 -21.13
C LEU A 480 -19.77 -30.17 -20.41
N GLU A 481 -20.15 -29.07 -21.08
CA GLU A 481 -20.31 -27.77 -20.48
C GLU A 481 -21.45 -27.76 -19.44
N LYS A 482 -22.58 -28.45 -19.74
CA LYS A 482 -23.66 -28.56 -18.73
C LYS A 482 -23.24 -29.40 -17.51
N GLU A 483 -22.54 -30.51 -17.74
CA GLU A 483 -21.98 -31.34 -16.65
C GLU A 483 -20.99 -30.51 -15.81
N LEU A 484 -20.16 -29.68 -16.46
CA LEU A 484 -19.22 -28.78 -15.77
C LEU A 484 -19.96 -27.71 -14.95
N ASP A 485 -21.03 -27.13 -15.50
CA ASP A 485 -21.86 -26.15 -14.78
C ASP A 485 -22.57 -26.78 -13.57
N GLU A 486 -23.06 -28.03 -13.71
CA GLU A 486 -23.64 -28.78 -12.60
C GLU A 486 -22.59 -29.10 -11.51
N LEU A 487 -21.38 -29.53 -11.89
CA LEU A 487 -20.28 -29.76 -10.98
C LEU A 487 -19.81 -28.46 -10.31
N ASN A 488 -19.71 -27.37 -11.04
CA ASN A 488 -19.38 -26.05 -10.48
C ASN A 488 -20.47 -25.53 -9.54
N ALA A 489 -21.74 -25.75 -9.87
CA ALA A 489 -22.87 -25.39 -8.99
C ALA A 489 -22.90 -26.25 -7.72
N ALA A 490 -22.55 -27.53 -7.82
CA ALA A 490 -22.39 -28.43 -6.67
C ALA A 490 -21.18 -28.03 -5.82
N TRP A 491 -20.07 -27.63 -6.45
CA TRP A 491 -18.87 -27.16 -5.79
C TRP A 491 -19.06 -25.79 -5.11
N THR A 492 -19.78 -24.86 -5.76
CA THR A 492 -20.10 -23.52 -5.20
C THR A 492 -21.17 -23.59 -4.10
N LYS A 493 -22.09 -24.56 -4.16
CA LYS A 493 -23.03 -24.86 -3.06
C LYS A 493 -22.37 -25.73 -1.98
N GLY A 494 -21.11 -26.03 -2.15
CA GLY A 494 -20.27 -27.00 -1.48
C GLY A 494 -20.48 -27.11 0.01
N GLU A 495 -20.98 -28.25 0.37
CA GLU A 495 -20.70 -28.90 1.62
C GLU A 495 -19.21 -29.31 1.61
N HIS A 496 -18.29 -28.36 1.85
CA HIS A 496 -16.92 -28.70 2.22
C HIS A 496 -16.97 -29.41 3.57
N LYS A 497 -16.78 -30.72 3.54
CA LYS A 497 -16.85 -31.57 4.74
C LYS A 497 -15.70 -31.33 5.72
N ASP A 498 -14.64 -30.69 5.32
CA ASP A 498 -13.49 -30.40 6.15
C ASP A 498 -13.41 -28.88 6.42
N ILE A 499 -13.75 -28.50 7.66
CA ILE A 499 -13.56 -27.14 8.15
C ILE A 499 -12.06 -26.97 8.42
N ASP A 500 -11.44 -26.00 7.77
CA ASP A 500 -10.03 -25.70 7.95
C ASP A 500 -9.77 -25.04 9.29
N ILE A 501 -8.75 -25.53 9.99
CA ILE A 501 -8.38 -25.02 11.32
C ILE A 501 -7.25 -24.02 11.15
N VAL A 502 -7.47 -22.82 11.66
CA VAL A 502 -6.46 -21.76 11.73
C VAL A 502 -5.68 -21.91 13.02
N THR A 503 -4.36 -22.11 12.90
CA THR A 503 -3.43 -22.23 14.02
C THR A 503 -2.52 -21.01 14.13
N GLU A 504 -1.72 -20.93 15.20
CA GLU A 504 -0.71 -19.88 15.39
C GLU A 504 0.26 -19.77 14.22
N LYS A 505 0.53 -20.88 13.54
CA LYS A 505 1.45 -20.93 12.40
C LYS A 505 0.92 -20.12 11.21
N GLU A 506 -0.34 -20.31 10.82
CA GLU A 506 -0.96 -19.56 9.74
C GLU A 506 -1.04 -18.07 10.06
N VAL A 507 -1.30 -17.73 11.33
CA VAL A 507 -1.26 -16.33 11.79
C VAL A 507 0.13 -15.74 11.63
N SER A 508 1.16 -16.47 12.04
CA SER A 508 2.57 -16.01 11.90
C SER A 508 2.98 -15.81 10.44
N GLU A 509 2.57 -16.74 9.54
CA GLU A 509 2.79 -16.64 8.11
C GLU A 509 2.13 -15.38 7.50
N THR A 510 0.91 -15.08 7.96
CA THR A 510 0.17 -13.94 7.44
C THR A 510 0.75 -12.63 7.95
N VAL A 511 1.04 -12.51 9.23
CA VAL A 511 1.71 -11.32 9.80
C VAL A 511 3.07 -11.10 9.14
N SER A 512 3.78 -12.19 8.79
CA SER A 512 5.04 -12.10 8.04
C SER A 512 4.87 -11.47 6.65
N ILE A 513 3.79 -11.81 5.95
CA ILE A 513 3.48 -11.23 4.64
C ILE A 513 3.06 -9.75 4.77
N MET A 514 2.18 -9.43 5.73
CA MET A 514 1.69 -8.06 5.98
C MET A 514 2.81 -7.09 6.34
N THR A 515 3.75 -7.54 7.19
CA THR A 515 4.80 -6.68 7.75
C THR A 515 6.14 -6.77 7.01
N GLY A 516 6.31 -7.79 6.17
CA GLY A 516 7.60 -8.11 5.54
C GLY A 516 8.62 -8.71 6.50
N VAL A 517 8.23 -9.05 7.73
CA VAL A 517 9.09 -9.64 8.77
C VAL A 517 8.94 -11.15 8.74
N PRO A 518 10.00 -11.94 8.64
CA PRO A 518 9.90 -13.41 8.65
C PRO A 518 9.57 -13.94 10.07
N VAL A 519 8.30 -13.75 10.49
CA VAL A 519 7.81 -14.11 11.84
C VAL A 519 7.90 -15.61 12.09
N GLU A 520 7.66 -16.46 11.10
CA GLU A 520 7.83 -17.92 11.21
C GLU A 520 9.25 -18.34 11.59
N ARG A 521 10.22 -17.60 11.08
CA ARG A 521 11.63 -17.89 11.38
C ARG A 521 12.03 -17.43 12.77
N ILE A 522 11.18 -16.67 13.46
CA ILE A 522 11.46 -16.06 14.76
C ILE A 522 11.10 -17.00 15.92
N ALA A 523 10.03 -17.82 15.83
CA ALA A 523 9.52 -18.58 16.95
C ALA A 523 10.30 -19.90 17.25
N GLU A 524 10.60 -20.72 16.24
CA GLU A 524 11.23 -22.04 16.47
C GLU A 524 12.73 -22.09 16.13
N ALA A 525 13.18 -21.31 15.17
CA ALA A 525 14.57 -21.32 14.71
C ALA A 525 15.45 -20.22 15.33
N GLU A 526 14.87 -19.29 16.08
CA GLU A 526 15.60 -18.10 16.58
C GLU A 526 16.75 -18.52 17.52
N GLY A 527 16.53 -19.45 18.46
CA GLY A 527 17.54 -19.90 19.37
C GLY A 527 18.72 -20.62 18.67
N SER A 528 18.44 -21.45 17.68
CA SER A 528 19.47 -22.15 16.89
C SER A 528 20.16 -21.22 15.90
N ARG A 529 19.44 -20.31 15.25
CA ARG A 529 19.99 -19.32 14.32
C ARG A 529 20.84 -18.27 15.03
N LEU A 530 20.39 -17.78 16.19
CA LEU A 530 21.17 -16.86 17.00
C LEU A 530 22.45 -17.51 17.53
N LYS A 531 22.44 -18.83 17.81
CA LYS A 531 23.67 -19.58 18.12
C LYS A 531 24.59 -19.73 16.92
N ALA A 532 24.04 -20.03 15.74
CA ALA A 532 24.81 -20.19 14.52
C ALA A 532 25.23 -18.85 13.87
N MET A 533 24.66 -17.71 14.30
CA MET A 533 24.91 -16.38 13.71
C MET A 533 26.39 -16.00 13.79
N SER A 534 27.06 -16.23 14.93
CA SER A 534 28.49 -15.94 15.09
C SER A 534 29.31 -16.68 14.04
N ASP A 535 29.10 -17.99 13.88
CA ASP A 535 29.87 -18.82 12.94
C ASP A 535 29.62 -18.43 11.49
N THR A 536 28.38 -18.07 11.16
CA THR A 536 27.99 -17.63 9.82
C THR A 536 28.63 -16.28 9.48
N LEU A 537 28.64 -15.35 10.42
CA LEU A 537 29.28 -14.04 10.24
C LEU A 537 30.80 -14.16 10.12
N LYS A 538 31.45 -15.01 10.93
CA LYS A 538 32.90 -15.26 10.87
C LYS A 538 33.35 -15.86 9.54
N LYS A 539 32.51 -16.61 8.85
CA LYS A 539 32.80 -17.13 7.49
C LYS A 539 32.74 -16.03 6.42
N THR A 540 31.94 -14.98 6.61
CA THR A 540 31.74 -13.93 5.61
C THR A 540 32.51 -12.65 5.90
N VAL A 541 32.78 -12.35 7.17
CA VAL A 541 33.54 -11.17 7.61
C VAL A 541 34.83 -11.67 8.27
N ILE A 542 35.89 -11.53 7.53
CA ILE A 542 37.21 -12.10 7.90
C ILE A 542 37.96 -11.22 8.90
N ALA A 543 38.66 -11.85 9.84
CA ALA A 543 39.58 -11.25 10.84
C ALA A 543 38.90 -10.22 11.77
N GLN A 544 37.60 -10.37 12.07
CA GLN A 544 36.85 -9.50 12.97
C GLN A 544 36.08 -10.30 14.04
N ASP A 545 36.63 -11.41 14.50
CA ASP A 545 35.96 -12.37 15.39
C ASP A 545 35.51 -11.72 16.69
N ASN A 546 36.34 -10.89 17.32
CA ASN A 546 36.03 -10.18 18.56
C ASN A 546 34.87 -9.17 18.35
N ALA A 547 34.84 -8.47 17.23
CA ALA A 547 33.82 -7.53 16.90
C ALA A 547 32.46 -8.24 16.68
N ILE A 548 32.47 -9.36 15.96
CA ILE A 548 31.30 -10.21 15.70
C ILE A 548 30.73 -10.75 17.00
N ASP A 549 31.59 -11.34 17.87
CA ASP A 549 31.14 -11.94 19.13
C ASP A 549 30.49 -10.92 20.07
N LYS A 550 31.02 -9.68 20.14
CA LYS A 550 30.40 -8.61 20.93
C LYS A 550 29.02 -8.23 20.41
N VAL A 551 28.91 -8.01 19.10
CA VAL A 551 27.63 -7.65 18.47
C VAL A 551 26.59 -8.77 18.66
N VAL A 552 26.97 -10.02 18.40
CA VAL A 552 26.09 -11.17 18.52
C VAL A 552 25.62 -11.38 19.96
N LYS A 553 26.54 -11.30 20.96
CA LYS A 553 26.18 -11.40 22.38
C LYS A 553 25.19 -10.31 22.82
N ALA A 554 25.38 -9.06 22.37
CA ALA A 554 24.46 -7.98 22.72
C ALA A 554 23.08 -8.21 22.10
N ILE A 555 22.99 -8.65 20.83
CA ILE A 555 21.73 -8.99 20.17
C ILE A 555 21.04 -10.17 20.88
N GLN A 556 21.81 -11.22 21.23
CA GLN A 556 21.27 -12.39 21.96
C GLN A 556 20.69 -11.99 23.30
N ARG A 557 21.41 -11.14 24.08
CA ARG A 557 20.92 -10.63 25.38
C ARG A 557 19.59 -9.89 25.27
N ASN A 558 19.44 -9.08 24.23
CA ASN A 558 18.20 -8.34 23.99
C ASN A 558 17.05 -9.29 23.60
N ARG A 559 17.29 -10.25 22.71
CA ARG A 559 16.26 -11.18 22.23
C ARG A 559 15.74 -12.14 23.30
N VAL A 560 16.54 -12.46 24.31
CA VAL A 560 16.11 -13.27 25.48
C VAL A 560 15.20 -12.46 26.44
N GLY A 561 14.96 -11.15 26.16
CA GLY A 561 14.07 -10.31 26.97
C GLY A 561 14.72 -9.71 28.22
N LEU A 562 16.04 -9.69 28.31
CA LEU A 562 16.76 -9.11 29.45
C LEU A 562 16.97 -7.59 29.31
N LYS A 563 16.58 -6.97 28.20
CA LYS A 563 16.67 -5.52 27.97
C LYS A 563 15.30 -4.88 28.09
N ASP A 564 15.25 -3.58 28.40
CA ASP A 564 14.04 -2.78 28.40
C ASP A 564 13.38 -2.82 27.01
N PRO A 565 12.08 -3.18 26.92
CA PRO A 565 11.36 -3.27 25.65
C PRO A 565 11.22 -1.92 24.91
N ASN A 566 11.44 -0.79 25.57
CA ASN A 566 11.36 0.54 24.99
C ASN A 566 12.62 0.97 24.22
N HIS A 567 13.69 0.20 24.26
CA HIS A 567 14.94 0.52 23.55
C HIS A 567 15.05 -0.23 22.21
N PRO A 568 15.85 0.27 21.25
CA PRO A 568 16.19 -0.46 20.02
C PRO A 568 16.82 -1.83 20.32
N ILE A 569 16.72 -2.79 19.40
CA ILE A 569 17.32 -4.14 19.54
C ILE A 569 18.81 -4.07 19.88
N GLY A 570 19.54 -3.15 19.29
CA GLY A 570 20.94 -2.94 19.59
C GLY A 570 21.44 -1.59 19.08
N VAL A 571 22.30 -0.97 19.87
CA VAL A 571 22.92 0.31 19.53
C VAL A 571 24.43 0.15 19.61
N PHE A 572 25.09 0.19 18.45
CA PHE A 572 26.51 -0.11 18.33
C PHE A 572 27.30 1.05 17.74
N MET A 573 28.49 1.31 18.28
CA MET A 573 29.46 2.20 17.66
C MET A 573 30.64 1.39 17.13
N PHE A 574 30.82 1.37 15.80
CA PHE A 574 31.92 0.66 15.12
C PHE A 574 33.09 1.60 14.90
N LEU A 575 34.21 1.31 15.54
CA LEU A 575 35.41 2.11 15.51
C LEU A 575 36.51 1.44 14.73
N GLY A 576 37.28 2.21 13.96
CA GLY A 576 38.46 1.72 13.25
C GLY A 576 38.71 2.43 11.93
N PRO A 577 39.84 2.16 11.25
CA PRO A 577 40.18 2.74 9.95
C PRO A 577 39.15 2.47 8.88
N THR A 578 39.25 3.15 7.73
CA THR A 578 38.42 2.86 6.56
C THR A 578 38.84 1.52 5.93
N GLY A 579 37.89 0.80 5.30
CA GLY A 579 38.21 -0.40 4.52
C GLY A 579 38.45 -1.69 5.30
N ILE A 580 38.18 -1.74 6.62
CA ILE A 580 38.31 -2.94 7.46
C ILE A 580 37.06 -3.77 7.65
N GLY A 581 35.95 -3.41 6.96
CA GLY A 581 34.76 -4.24 6.97
C GLY A 581 33.58 -3.74 7.85
N LYS A 582 33.60 -2.52 8.43
CA LYS A 582 32.53 -1.98 9.28
C LYS A 582 31.16 -2.01 8.59
N THR A 583 31.07 -1.39 7.41
CA THR A 583 29.83 -1.36 6.59
C THR A 583 29.46 -2.75 6.07
N HIS A 584 30.44 -3.61 5.82
CA HIS A 584 30.23 -4.98 5.35
C HIS A 584 29.58 -5.85 6.44
N LEU A 585 30.03 -5.74 7.69
CA LEU A 585 29.43 -6.42 8.83
C LEU A 585 27.96 -5.99 9.00
N ALA A 586 27.68 -4.67 8.92
CA ALA A 586 26.30 -4.17 9.00
C ALA A 586 25.40 -4.76 7.90
N LYS A 587 25.90 -4.84 6.66
CA LYS A 587 25.18 -5.43 5.53
C LYS A 587 24.91 -6.93 5.74
N LYS A 588 25.91 -7.70 6.16
CA LYS A 588 25.75 -9.14 6.43
C LYS A 588 24.87 -9.43 7.63
N LEU A 589 24.90 -8.57 8.63
CA LEU A 589 24.00 -8.64 9.78
C LEU A 589 22.53 -8.43 9.33
N ALA A 590 22.27 -7.44 8.44
CA ALA A 590 20.94 -7.22 7.87
C ALA A 590 20.41 -8.46 7.12
N GLN A 591 21.26 -9.06 6.30
CA GLN A 591 20.93 -10.26 5.54
C GLN A 591 20.59 -11.47 6.46
N ILE A 592 21.33 -11.64 7.55
CA ILE A 592 21.12 -12.76 8.48
C ILE A 592 19.90 -12.50 9.38
N MET A 593 19.77 -11.29 9.92
CA MET A 593 18.68 -10.95 10.86
C MET A 593 17.32 -10.80 10.16
N PHE A 594 17.29 -10.10 9.04
CA PHE A 594 16.04 -9.70 8.37
C PHE A 594 15.84 -10.34 7.00
N GLY A 595 16.78 -11.15 6.53
CA GLY A 595 16.65 -11.96 5.30
C GLY A 595 16.84 -11.20 3.99
N SER A 596 17.06 -9.88 4.02
CA SER A 596 17.24 -9.04 2.83
C SER A 596 18.36 -8.01 3.02
N ASP A 597 19.11 -7.75 1.96
CA ASP A 597 20.08 -6.64 1.91
C ASP A 597 19.37 -5.27 1.95
N ASP A 598 18.09 -5.21 1.51
CA ASP A 598 17.28 -3.99 1.52
C ASP A 598 16.80 -3.57 2.91
N ALA A 599 16.98 -4.42 3.91
CA ALA A 599 16.73 -4.09 5.32
C ALA A 599 17.83 -3.18 5.92
N LEU A 600 18.83 -2.76 5.13
CA LEU A 600 19.86 -1.81 5.55
C LEU A 600 19.50 -0.39 5.09
N ILE A 601 19.19 0.48 6.04
CA ILE A 601 19.00 1.92 5.82
C ILE A 601 20.35 2.61 6.08
N ARG A 602 21.04 3.01 5.01
CA ARG A 602 22.31 3.74 5.13
C ARG A 602 22.10 5.24 4.99
N ILE A 603 22.71 6.02 5.91
CA ILE A 603 22.72 7.47 5.91
C ILE A 603 24.17 7.93 6.14
N ASP A 604 24.67 8.78 5.25
CA ASP A 604 26.01 9.37 5.37
C ASP A 604 25.90 10.67 6.18
N MET A 605 26.53 10.70 7.35
CA MET A 605 26.45 11.84 8.26
C MET A 605 27.26 13.05 7.79
N SER A 606 28.11 12.89 6.77
CA SER A 606 28.78 14.04 6.15
C SER A 606 27.81 15.02 5.46
N GLU A 607 26.63 14.54 5.02
CA GLU A 607 25.57 15.38 4.46
C GLU A 607 24.84 16.21 5.52
N TYR A 608 25.02 15.89 6.81
CA TYR A 608 24.34 16.48 7.96
C TYR A 608 25.29 17.21 8.90
N SER A 609 26.33 17.80 8.34
CA SER A 609 27.33 18.60 9.07
C SER A 609 26.83 19.98 9.48
N GLU A 610 25.75 20.49 8.88
CA GLU A 610 25.15 21.79 9.16
C GLU A 610 23.82 21.66 9.89
N GLY A 611 23.55 22.60 10.80
CA GLY A 611 22.40 22.52 11.72
C GLY A 611 21.03 22.50 11.04
N PHE A 612 20.88 23.16 9.88
CA PHE A 612 19.61 23.16 9.14
C PHE A 612 19.35 21.83 8.40
N ASN A 613 20.39 21.05 8.10
CA ASN A 613 20.20 19.76 7.44
C ASN A 613 19.59 18.70 8.36
N THR A 614 19.59 18.90 9.70
CA THR A 614 18.96 17.96 10.63
C THR A 614 17.45 17.83 10.39
N SER A 615 16.77 18.89 9.94
CA SER A 615 15.36 18.86 9.57
C SER A 615 15.06 17.90 8.40
N ARG A 616 16.04 17.62 7.53
CA ARG A 616 15.88 16.62 6.47
C ARG A 616 15.80 15.19 6.98
N LEU A 617 16.34 14.90 8.18
CA LEU A 617 16.24 13.57 8.81
C LEU A 617 14.85 13.30 9.38
N ILE A 618 14.25 14.30 10.04
CA ILE A 618 12.97 14.17 10.77
C ILE A 618 11.79 14.82 10.05
N GLY A 619 12.02 15.60 9.00
CA GLY A 619 11.02 16.41 8.31
C GLY A 619 11.07 17.88 8.75
N ALA A 620 10.72 18.77 7.84
CA ALA A 620 10.62 20.21 8.12
C ALA A 620 9.35 20.52 8.94
N PRO A 621 9.39 21.50 9.86
CA PRO A 621 8.19 21.93 10.56
C PRO A 621 7.18 22.60 9.60
N PRO A 622 5.88 22.67 9.98
CA PRO A 622 4.86 23.30 9.16
C PRO A 622 5.25 24.72 8.72
N GLY A 623 5.09 25.01 7.44
CA GLY A 623 5.40 26.32 6.86
C GLY A 623 6.82 26.48 6.28
N TYR A 624 7.68 25.47 6.38
CA TYR A 624 9.00 25.46 5.74
C TYR A 624 9.01 24.62 4.47
N VAL A 625 9.90 24.96 3.52
CA VAL A 625 10.10 24.21 2.28
C VAL A 625 10.52 22.78 2.59
N GLY A 626 9.85 21.79 1.96
CA GLY A 626 10.10 20.35 2.20
C GLY A 626 9.22 19.71 3.30
N TYR A 627 8.22 20.41 3.83
CA TYR A 627 7.29 19.87 4.81
C TYR A 627 6.52 18.64 4.29
N GLU A 628 6.10 18.65 3.02
CA GLU A 628 5.36 17.53 2.40
C GLU A 628 6.22 16.29 2.12
N GLU A 629 7.55 16.46 2.00
CA GLU A 629 8.45 15.35 1.65
C GLU A 629 8.72 14.39 2.83
N GLY A 630 8.41 14.81 4.06
CA GLY A 630 8.71 14.04 5.27
C GLY A 630 10.21 13.92 5.56
N GLY A 631 10.58 13.27 6.68
CA GLY A 631 11.98 13.08 7.06
C GLY A 631 12.61 11.85 6.40
N GLN A 632 13.81 11.98 5.88
CA GLN A 632 14.52 10.89 5.19
C GLN A 632 14.74 9.65 6.09
N LEU A 633 15.05 9.84 7.37
CA LEU A 633 15.21 8.75 8.32
C LEU A 633 13.86 8.21 8.77
N THR A 634 12.97 9.11 9.20
CA THR A 634 11.68 8.75 9.78
C THR A 634 10.79 8.02 8.76
N GLU A 635 10.73 8.48 7.50
CA GLU A 635 9.97 7.83 6.44
C GLU A 635 10.53 6.45 6.05
N LYS A 636 11.86 6.30 5.97
CA LYS A 636 12.48 5.00 5.67
C LYS A 636 12.22 3.99 6.78
N VAL A 637 12.31 4.40 8.06
CA VAL A 637 12.03 3.52 9.21
C VAL A 637 10.55 3.19 9.31
N ARG A 638 9.65 4.13 9.06
CA ARG A 638 8.22 3.89 9.02
C ARG A 638 7.83 2.83 7.98
N ARG A 639 8.47 2.89 6.80
CA ARG A 639 8.25 1.89 5.73
C ARG A 639 8.91 0.56 6.01
N LYS A 640 10.03 0.55 6.77
CA LYS A 640 10.80 -0.65 7.12
C LYS A 640 11.13 -0.65 8.61
N PRO A 641 10.16 -0.93 9.49
CA PRO A 641 10.35 -0.87 10.95
C PRO A 641 11.34 -1.93 11.45
N TYR A 642 11.58 -2.98 10.66
CA TYR A 642 12.58 -4.02 10.92
C TYR A 642 13.77 -3.82 10.01
N SER A 643 14.73 -3.02 10.47
CA SER A 643 15.88 -2.65 9.64
C SER A 643 17.13 -2.39 10.50
N ILE A 644 18.27 -2.42 9.83
CA ILE A 644 19.51 -1.90 10.39
C ILE A 644 19.70 -0.47 9.89
N ILE A 645 19.85 0.46 10.81
CA ILE A 645 20.15 1.85 10.52
C ILE A 645 21.64 2.04 10.64
N LEU A 646 22.30 2.29 9.53
CA LEU A 646 23.74 2.57 9.48
C LEU A 646 23.97 4.07 9.30
N LEU A 647 24.45 4.72 10.37
CA LEU A 647 24.89 6.11 10.36
C LEU A 647 26.39 6.15 10.12
N ASP A 648 26.78 6.41 8.87
CA ASP A 648 28.18 6.35 8.45
C ASP A 648 28.88 7.68 8.76
N GLU A 649 30.12 7.63 9.27
CA GLU A 649 30.98 8.78 9.64
C GLU A 649 30.30 9.75 10.65
N ILE A 650 29.76 9.19 11.75
CA ILE A 650 28.97 9.91 12.76
C ILE A 650 29.70 11.13 13.35
N GLU A 651 31.05 11.12 13.39
CA GLU A 651 31.86 12.23 13.87
C GLU A 651 31.73 13.50 13.02
N LYS A 652 31.16 13.43 11.82
CA LYS A 652 30.93 14.59 10.94
C LYS A 652 29.58 15.25 11.17
N ALA A 653 28.68 14.58 11.90
CA ALA A 653 27.33 15.08 12.14
C ALA A 653 27.34 16.33 13.02
N HIS A 654 26.38 17.24 12.76
CA HIS A 654 26.13 18.40 13.62
C HIS A 654 25.60 17.97 15.01
N GLY A 655 25.88 18.79 16.04
CA GLY A 655 25.47 18.52 17.43
C GLY A 655 23.98 18.21 17.61
N ASN A 656 23.10 18.82 16.84
CA ASN A 656 21.66 18.58 16.88
C ASN A 656 21.26 17.15 16.50
N VAL A 657 22.05 16.46 15.68
CA VAL A 657 21.80 15.04 15.32
C VAL A 657 21.96 14.17 16.56
N PHE A 658 22.95 14.43 17.41
CA PHE A 658 23.13 13.68 18.65
C PHE A 658 21.97 13.88 19.62
N ASN A 659 21.47 15.12 19.76
CA ASN A 659 20.32 15.40 20.62
C ASN A 659 19.05 14.68 20.15
N MET A 660 18.84 14.61 18.84
CA MET A 660 17.76 13.84 18.23
C MET A 660 17.93 12.32 18.48
N LEU A 661 19.14 11.81 18.30
CA LEU A 661 19.41 10.40 18.51
C LEU A 661 19.25 9.99 19.98
N LEU A 662 19.52 10.87 20.96
CA LEU A 662 19.26 10.57 22.39
C LEU A 662 17.82 10.13 22.62
N GLN A 663 16.84 10.77 21.99
CA GLN A 663 15.43 10.38 22.09
C GLN A 663 15.19 8.95 21.55
N VAL A 664 15.81 8.62 20.42
CA VAL A 664 15.74 7.27 19.84
C VAL A 664 16.37 6.22 20.73
N LEU A 665 17.53 6.57 21.33
CA LEU A 665 18.30 5.65 22.15
C LEU A 665 17.62 5.36 23.50
N ASP A 666 16.86 6.33 24.06
CA ASP A 666 16.19 6.22 25.34
C ASP A 666 14.79 5.63 25.26
N GLU A 667 14.00 6.13 24.33
CA GLU A 667 12.58 5.81 24.26
C GLU A 667 12.24 4.88 23.08
N GLY A 668 13.20 4.57 22.22
CA GLY A 668 12.99 3.77 21.02
C GLY A 668 12.02 4.39 20.02
N ARG A 669 11.79 5.70 20.09
CA ARG A 669 10.86 6.41 19.23
C ARG A 669 11.35 7.81 18.89
N LEU A 670 10.87 8.35 17.78
CA LEU A 670 11.22 9.69 17.31
C LEU A 670 9.98 10.36 16.76
N THR A 671 9.74 11.60 17.18
CA THR A 671 8.65 12.42 16.60
C THR A 671 9.14 13.10 15.34
N ASP A 672 8.42 12.90 14.23
CA ASP A 672 8.73 13.56 12.95
C ASP A 672 8.28 15.02 12.93
N GLY A 673 8.64 15.75 11.84
CA GLY A 673 8.24 17.14 11.66
C GLY A 673 6.72 17.36 11.56
N ASN A 674 5.95 16.30 11.31
CA ASN A 674 4.49 16.32 11.24
C ASN A 674 3.83 15.98 12.60
N GLY A 675 4.62 15.75 13.66
CA GLY A 675 4.13 15.33 14.97
C GLY A 675 3.83 13.84 15.10
N ARG A 676 4.14 13.02 14.10
CA ARG A 676 3.92 11.57 14.13
C ARG A 676 5.05 10.87 14.87
N ILE A 677 4.71 9.87 15.67
CA ILE A 677 5.68 9.07 16.41
C ILE A 677 6.12 7.90 15.52
N VAL A 678 7.42 7.81 15.23
CA VAL A 678 8.05 6.71 14.48
C VAL A 678 8.77 5.79 15.44
N ASP A 679 8.50 4.49 15.35
CA ASP A 679 9.01 3.44 16.25
C ASP A 679 10.35 2.88 15.78
N PHE A 680 11.36 2.92 16.65
CA PHE A 680 12.70 2.39 16.42
C PHE A 680 13.03 1.16 17.28
N ARG A 681 12.08 0.68 18.11
CA ARG A 681 12.30 -0.44 19.05
C ARG A 681 12.72 -1.73 18.36
N ASN A 682 12.27 -1.92 17.12
CA ASN A 682 12.59 -3.09 16.32
C ASN A 682 13.76 -2.89 15.37
N THR A 683 14.53 -1.80 15.50
CA THR A 683 15.69 -1.51 14.67
C THR A 683 17.01 -1.84 15.40
N ILE A 684 18.07 -2.06 14.62
CA ILE A 684 19.45 -2.09 15.11
C ILE A 684 20.16 -0.84 14.59
N ILE A 685 20.70 -0.02 15.49
CA ILE A 685 21.40 1.22 15.12
C ILE A 685 22.90 0.96 15.16
N ILE A 686 23.55 1.17 14.04
CA ILE A 686 25.02 1.05 13.90
C ILE A 686 25.57 2.39 13.46
N MET A 687 26.47 2.94 14.24
CA MET A 687 27.19 4.16 13.94
C MET A 687 28.63 3.82 13.61
N THR A 688 29.18 4.29 12.49
CA THR A 688 30.62 4.10 12.19
C THR A 688 31.37 5.37 12.47
N SER A 689 32.59 5.21 13.00
CA SER A 689 33.50 6.33 13.21
C SER A 689 34.95 5.95 12.96
N ASN A 690 35.73 6.95 12.51
CA ASN A 690 37.16 6.89 12.36
C ASN A 690 37.88 7.60 13.51
N ALA A 691 37.15 8.00 14.57
CA ALA A 691 37.70 8.71 15.71
C ALA A 691 38.79 7.89 16.43
N GLY A 692 39.85 8.55 16.84
CA GLY A 692 41.00 7.91 17.54
C GLY A 692 41.99 7.22 16.62
N THR A 693 41.71 6.91 15.37
CA THR A 693 42.64 6.22 14.46
C THR A 693 43.87 7.08 14.07
N ARG A 694 43.67 8.41 13.97
CA ARG A 694 44.79 9.34 13.71
C ARG A 694 45.75 9.41 14.90
N GLN A 695 45.22 9.46 16.11
CA GLN A 695 45.97 9.53 17.34
C GLN A 695 46.78 8.23 17.60
N LEU A 696 46.23 7.06 17.27
CA LEU A 696 46.95 5.80 17.29
C LEU A 696 48.15 5.78 16.32
N LYS A 697 48.03 6.42 15.14
CA LYS A 697 49.12 6.55 14.17
C LYS A 697 50.24 7.48 14.64
N ASP A 698 49.89 8.58 15.29
CA ASP A 698 50.87 9.55 15.83
C ASP A 698 51.63 8.94 17.01
N PHE A 699 51.02 8.07 17.79
CA PHE A 699 51.62 7.34 18.89
C PHE A 699 52.58 6.24 18.41
N GLY A 700 52.27 5.53 17.32
CA GLY A 700 53.20 4.56 16.73
C GLY A 700 54.48 5.19 16.13
N ARG A 701 54.55 6.51 16.01
CA ARG A 701 55.74 7.27 15.56
C ARG A 701 56.52 7.97 16.66
N GLY A 702 56.04 7.98 17.92
CA GLY A 702 56.64 8.74 19.03
C GLY A 702 57.19 7.86 20.13
N VAL A 703 58.50 7.91 20.32
CA VAL A 703 59.29 7.52 21.50
C VAL A 703 59.16 6.06 21.97
N GLY A 704 60.06 5.21 21.45
CA GLY A 704 60.41 3.93 22.04
C GLY A 704 60.16 2.66 21.24
N PHE A 705 59.56 2.74 20.06
CA PHE A 705 59.43 1.59 19.18
C PHE A 705 60.46 1.71 18.01
N ASN A 706 61.38 0.77 17.93
CA ASN A 706 62.40 0.66 16.89
C ASN A 706 61.77 0.73 15.51
N ALA A 707 62.16 1.73 14.73
CA ALA A 707 61.92 1.84 13.31
C ALA A 707 62.59 0.70 12.57
N GLY A 708 61.98 -0.43 12.43
CA GLY A 708 62.60 -1.58 11.71
C GLY A 708 61.86 -2.91 11.89
N GLY A 709 60.87 -3.02 12.75
CA GLY A 709 60.11 -4.26 12.97
C GLY A 709 58.82 -4.28 12.13
N SER A 710 58.71 -5.28 11.25
CA SER A 710 57.51 -5.73 10.59
C SER A 710 56.34 -5.71 11.57
N PHE A 711 55.22 -4.98 11.25
CA PHE A 711 53.94 -5.07 11.92
C PHE A 711 53.30 -6.44 11.60
N GLY A 712 53.70 -7.44 12.37
CA GLY A 712 53.15 -8.79 12.28
C GLY A 712 53.70 -9.60 13.44
N SER A 713 52.80 -10.13 14.28
CA SER A 713 52.95 -11.01 15.41
C SER A 713 53.50 -10.37 16.71
N ASP A 714 52.71 -10.51 17.78
CA ASP A 714 52.94 -10.20 19.19
C ASP A 714 52.68 -8.76 19.68
N ILE A 715 51.50 -8.26 19.43
CA ILE A 715 50.95 -7.13 20.20
C ILE A 715 50.49 -7.69 21.56
N ASN A 716 51.23 -7.39 22.64
CA ASN A 716 50.91 -7.78 24.00
C ASN A 716 49.51 -7.24 24.42
N GLU A 717 48.81 -7.96 25.30
CA GLU A 717 47.52 -7.56 25.82
C GLU A 717 47.53 -6.16 26.43
N SER A 718 48.62 -5.76 27.05
CA SER A 718 48.86 -4.42 27.61
C SER A 718 48.83 -3.30 26.54
N ASP A 719 49.28 -3.55 25.33
CA ASP A 719 49.28 -2.57 24.23
C ASP A 719 47.85 -2.39 23.65
N LYS A 720 47.08 -3.48 23.66
CA LYS A 720 45.64 -3.43 23.27
C LYS A 720 44.83 -2.64 24.31
N GLU A 721 45.07 -2.80 25.60
CA GLU A 721 44.42 -2.05 26.66
C GLU A 721 44.78 -0.56 26.59
N TYR A 722 46.05 -0.24 26.36
CA TYR A 722 46.50 1.14 26.19
C TYR A 722 45.92 1.82 24.97
N ALA A 723 45.83 1.13 23.83
CA ALA A 723 45.15 1.60 22.62
C ALA A 723 43.67 1.87 22.87
N ARG A 724 42.99 0.98 23.63
CA ARG A 724 41.59 1.18 24.07
C ARG A 724 41.43 2.44 24.91
N GLY A 725 42.38 2.71 25.85
CA GLY A 725 42.36 3.90 26.69
C GLY A 725 42.51 5.22 25.88
N ILE A 726 43.32 5.23 24.83
CA ILE A 726 43.50 6.38 23.93
C ILE A 726 42.24 6.63 23.12
N ILE A 727 41.63 5.58 22.57
CA ILE A 727 40.40 5.69 21.80
C ILE A 727 39.26 6.19 22.69
N GLN A 728 39.15 5.66 23.91
CA GLN A 728 38.11 6.09 24.87
C GLN A 728 38.28 7.56 25.25
N LYS A 729 39.51 8.05 25.46
CA LYS A 729 39.79 9.47 25.66
C LYS A 729 39.45 10.33 24.42
N SER A 730 39.71 9.81 23.24
CA SER A 730 39.34 10.52 22.00
C SER A 730 37.83 10.62 21.80
N LEU A 731 37.10 9.54 22.10
CA LEU A 731 35.62 9.52 22.05
C LEU A 731 35.02 10.49 23.06
N SER A 732 35.52 10.52 24.29
CA SER A 732 35.04 11.44 25.34
C SER A 732 35.27 12.92 25.02
N LYS A 733 36.22 13.23 24.10
CA LYS A 733 36.40 14.59 23.59
C LYS A 733 35.45 14.97 22.47
N GLN A 734 34.94 14.02 21.68
CA GLN A 734 34.11 14.26 20.51
C GLN A 734 32.63 14.08 20.81
N PHE A 735 32.28 13.19 21.73
CA PHE A 735 30.90 12.83 22.03
C PHE A 735 30.61 13.11 23.50
N ALA A 736 29.39 13.60 23.79
CA ALA A 736 28.95 13.83 25.14
C ALA A 736 28.89 12.50 25.93
N PRO A 737 29.29 12.48 27.21
CA PRO A 737 29.24 11.28 28.04
C PRO A 737 27.85 10.64 28.09
N GLU A 738 26.82 11.45 28.06
CA GLU A 738 25.41 11.04 28.01
C GLU A 738 25.11 10.16 26.79
N PHE A 739 25.61 10.55 25.62
CA PHE A 739 25.44 9.79 24.39
C PHE A 739 26.20 8.46 24.43
N LEU A 740 27.45 8.46 24.93
CA LEU A 740 28.28 7.25 25.00
C LEU A 740 27.70 6.21 25.98
N ASN A 741 27.05 6.65 27.07
CA ASN A 741 26.44 5.76 28.06
C ASN A 741 25.16 5.08 27.58
N ARG A 742 24.57 5.54 26.45
CA ARG A 742 23.38 4.95 25.83
C ARG A 742 23.72 3.90 24.78
N LEU A 743 24.99 3.71 24.46
CA LEU A 743 25.46 2.67 23.55
C LEU A 743 25.48 1.31 24.25
N ASP A 744 24.97 0.27 23.60
CA ASP A 744 25.06 -1.10 24.12
C ASP A 744 26.49 -1.61 24.12
N GLU A 745 27.22 -1.36 23.01
CA GLU A 745 28.63 -1.76 22.88
C GLU A 745 29.42 -0.81 21.95
N ILE A 746 30.64 -0.53 22.34
CA ILE A 746 31.64 0.09 21.47
C ILE A 746 32.52 -1.03 20.89
N VAL A 747 32.42 -1.24 19.60
CA VAL A 747 33.02 -2.34 18.87
C VAL A 747 34.26 -1.84 18.12
N MET A 748 35.42 -2.28 18.52
CA MET A 748 36.69 -1.97 17.85
C MET A 748 36.95 -3.00 16.75
N PHE A 749 37.28 -2.54 15.57
CA PHE A 749 37.70 -3.35 14.43
C PHE A 749 39.19 -3.40 14.35
N ASP A 750 39.71 -4.59 14.22
CA ASP A 750 41.16 -4.83 14.12
C ASP A 750 41.67 -4.50 12.70
N GLN A 751 42.96 -4.17 12.59
CA GLN A 751 43.59 -4.00 11.28
C GLN A 751 43.70 -5.34 10.57
N LEU A 752 43.56 -5.32 9.25
CA LEU A 752 43.67 -6.51 8.43
C LEU A 752 45.15 -6.85 8.20
N ASP A 753 45.53 -8.08 8.45
CA ASP A 753 46.82 -8.64 8.08
C ASP A 753 46.82 -9.18 6.64
N LEU A 754 47.95 -9.60 6.15
CA LEU A 754 48.08 -10.06 4.77
C LEU A 754 47.34 -11.37 4.53
N ASP A 755 47.24 -12.23 5.54
CA ASP A 755 46.49 -13.48 5.45
C ASP A 755 44.97 -13.24 5.40
N ALA A 756 44.47 -12.23 6.14
CA ALA A 756 43.10 -11.80 6.04
C ALA A 756 42.78 -11.22 4.65
N ILE A 757 43.67 -10.42 4.09
CA ILE A 757 43.49 -9.87 2.73
C ILE A 757 43.48 -10.99 1.67
N LEU A 758 44.28 -12.02 1.79
CA LEU A 758 44.24 -13.18 0.89
C LEU A 758 42.89 -13.89 0.96
N LYS A 759 42.35 -14.12 2.16
CA LYS A 759 41.00 -14.70 2.33
C LYS A 759 39.90 -13.81 1.75
N ILE A 760 40.02 -12.49 1.94
CA ILE A 760 39.07 -11.52 1.35
C ILE A 760 39.17 -11.54 -0.19
N THR A 761 40.37 -11.65 -0.72
CA THR A 761 40.61 -11.77 -2.17
C THR A 761 39.92 -13.03 -2.73
N ASP A 762 40.02 -14.17 -2.04
CA ASP A 762 39.34 -15.40 -2.45
C ASP A 762 37.81 -15.23 -2.50
N ILE A 763 37.22 -14.54 -1.53
CA ILE A 763 35.75 -14.30 -1.50
C ILE A 763 35.34 -13.37 -2.67
N GLU A 764 36.09 -12.30 -2.93
CA GLU A 764 35.77 -11.37 -4.04
C GLU A 764 35.97 -12.05 -5.41
N LEU A 765 37.05 -12.87 -5.56
CA LEU A 765 37.28 -13.65 -6.76
C LEU A 765 36.25 -14.73 -6.99
N ALA A 766 35.75 -15.40 -5.95
CA ALA A 766 34.62 -16.35 -6.08
C ALA A 766 33.34 -15.66 -6.59
N SER A 767 33.14 -14.40 -6.21
CA SER A 767 32.03 -13.60 -6.77
C SER A 767 32.22 -13.25 -8.24
N LEU A 768 33.48 -12.97 -8.65
CA LEU A 768 33.86 -12.74 -10.05
C LEU A 768 33.70 -14.02 -10.88
N THR A 769 34.15 -15.17 -10.36
CA THR A 769 33.99 -16.49 -11.01
C THR A 769 32.55 -16.78 -11.35
N LYS A 770 31.64 -16.61 -10.40
CA LYS A 770 30.19 -16.78 -10.64
C LYS A 770 29.64 -15.89 -11.75
N ARG A 771 30.10 -14.61 -11.81
CA ARG A 771 29.66 -13.69 -12.89
C ARG A 771 30.18 -14.13 -14.26
N ILE A 772 31.40 -14.64 -14.32
CA ILE A 772 32.02 -15.13 -15.55
C ILE A 772 31.33 -16.42 -16.00
N GLU A 773 31.00 -17.33 -15.07
CA GLU A 773 30.23 -18.55 -15.34
C GLU A 773 28.84 -18.22 -15.91
N GLN A 774 28.16 -17.18 -15.43
CA GLN A 774 26.87 -16.72 -15.96
C GLN A 774 26.97 -16.21 -17.42
N ILE A 775 28.13 -15.71 -17.82
CA ILE A 775 28.41 -15.28 -19.22
C ILE A 775 28.79 -16.49 -20.09
N GLY A 776 29.05 -17.66 -19.50
CA GLY A 776 29.35 -18.89 -20.21
C GLY A 776 30.82 -19.24 -20.35
N TYR A 777 31.69 -18.64 -19.53
CA TYR A 777 33.14 -18.98 -19.47
C TYR A 777 33.50 -19.55 -18.11
N GLN A 778 34.58 -20.35 -18.05
CA GLN A 778 35.16 -20.82 -16.81
C GLN A 778 36.47 -20.07 -16.52
N ILE A 779 36.83 -19.87 -15.23
CA ILE A 779 38.04 -19.20 -14.85
C ILE A 779 38.80 -20.00 -13.79
N GLU A 780 40.12 -20.13 -13.98
CA GLU A 780 41.04 -20.68 -13.00
C GLU A 780 42.15 -19.68 -12.67
N ILE A 781 42.24 -19.28 -11.38
CA ILE A 781 43.20 -18.27 -10.93
C ILE A 781 44.25 -18.94 -10.06
N SER A 782 45.52 -18.84 -10.47
CA SER A 782 46.66 -19.41 -9.69
C SER A 782 46.88 -18.66 -8.38
N ASP A 783 47.37 -19.37 -7.34
CA ASP A 783 47.64 -18.76 -6.02
C ASP A 783 48.63 -17.60 -6.09
N LYS A 784 49.63 -17.70 -6.99
CA LYS A 784 50.60 -16.60 -7.21
C LYS A 784 49.92 -15.35 -7.82
N ALA A 785 48.87 -15.51 -8.63
CA ALA A 785 48.11 -14.38 -9.14
C ALA A 785 47.23 -13.76 -8.03
N LYS A 786 46.65 -14.58 -7.16
CA LYS A 786 45.88 -14.10 -5.99
C LYS A 786 46.79 -13.31 -5.03
N GLU A 787 47.96 -13.82 -4.69
CA GLU A 787 48.94 -13.09 -3.86
C GLU A 787 49.39 -11.78 -4.49
N PHE A 788 49.57 -11.72 -5.79
CA PHE A 788 49.95 -10.51 -6.49
C PHE A 788 48.84 -9.45 -6.40
N VAL A 789 47.56 -9.84 -6.66
CA VAL A 789 46.42 -8.94 -6.56
C VAL A 789 46.17 -8.50 -5.11
N ALA A 790 46.33 -9.39 -4.14
CA ALA A 790 46.24 -9.08 -2.72
C ALA A 790 47.28 -8.04 -2.30
N LYS A 791 48.53 -8.20 -2.71
CA LYS A 791 49.60 -7.24 -2.42
C LYS A 791 49.39 -5.87 -3.08
N LYS A 792 48.89 -5.82 -4.30
CA LYS A 792 48.58 -4.55 -5.02
C LYS A 792 47.29 -3.90 -4.54
N GLY A 793 46.35 -4.71 -4.03
CA GLY A 793 45.05 -4.27 -3.49
C GLY A 793 45.07 -3.92 -2.01
N TYR A 794 46.20 -4.12 -1.29
CA TYR A 794 46.32 -3.81 0.13
C TYR A 794 47.02 -2.46 0.34
N ASP A 795 46.37 -1.59 1.09
CA ASP A 795 46.95 -0.33 1.58
C ASP A 795 46.73 -0.23 3.09
N VAL A 796 47.81 0.05 3.84
CA VAL A 796 47.78 0.18 5.30
C VAL A 796 46.79 1.27 5.77
N GLN A 797 46.53 2.31 4.93
CA GLN A 797 45.66 3.40 5.28
C GLN A 797 44.19 3.14 4.90
N PHE A 798 43.98 2.46 3.76
CA PHE A 798 42.67 2.23 3.17
C PHE A 798 42.16 0.78 3.29
N GLY A 799 42.96 -0.10 3.96
CA GLY A 799 42.61 -1.50 4.18
C GLY A 799 42.36 -2.27 2.87
N ALA A 800 41.27 -3.04 2.82
CA ALA A 800 40.87 -3.80 1.64
C ALA A 800 40.08 -2.98 0.58
N ARG A 801 39.84 -1.67 0.79
CA ARG A 801 39.04 -0.85 -0.16
C ARG A 801 39.65 -0.80 -1.57
N PRO A 802 40.99 -0.69 -1.76
CA PRO A 802 41.58 -0.72 -3.10
C PRO A 802 41.55 -2.09 -3.78
N LEU A 803 41.24 -3.18 -3.05
CA LEU A 803 41.26 -4.55 -3.58
C LEU A 803 40.28 -4.75 -4.78
N LYS A 804 39.07 -4.21 -4.70
CA LYS A 804 38.13 -4.28 -5.82
C LYS A 804 38.65 -3.60 -7.08
N ARG A 805 39.33 -2.46 -6.90
CA ARG A 805 39.96 -1.75 -8.01
C ARG A 805 41.16 -2.53 -8.57
N ALA A 806 41.92 -3.20 -7.71
CA ALA A 806 43.02 -4.07 -8.14
C ALA A 806 42.49 -5.27 -8.93
N ILE A 807 41.45 -5.92 -8.48
CA ILE A 807 40.79 -7.03 -9.21
C ILE A 807 40.30 -6.51 -10.59
N GLN A 808 39.64 -5.35 -10.63
CA GLN A 808 39.17 -4.77 -11.88
C GLN A 808 40.31 -4.47 -12.85
N THR A 809 41.36 -3.80 -12.35
CA THR A 809 42.47 -3.35 -13.19
C THR A 809 43.34 -4.51 -13.69
N TYR A 810 43.63 -5.49 -12.83
CA TYR A 810 44.60 -6.56 -13.14
C TYR A 810 43.93 -7.85 -13.64
N ILE A 811 42.63 -8.10 -13.36
CA ILE A 811 41.94 -9.34 -13.75
C ILE A 811 40.80 -9.04 -14.75
N GLU A 812 39.83 -8.21 -14.35
CA GLU A 812 38.63 -7.99 -15.19
C GLU A 812 38.97 -7.36 -16.55
N ASN A 813 39.87 -6.36 -16.60
CA ASN A 813 40.30 -5.75 -17.84
C ASN A 813 40.98 -6.76 -18.78
N GLY A 814 41.90 -7.61 -18.26
CA GLY A 814 42.57 -8.60 -19.09
C GLY A 814 41.64 -9.68 -19.63
N ILE A 815 40.66 -10.11 -18.84
CA ILE A 815 39.61 -11.04 -19.28
C ILE A 815 38.71 -10.37 -20.36
N SER A 816 38.35 -9.11 -20.17
CA SER A 816 37.55 -8.35 -21.14
C SER A 816 38.28 -8.22 -22.48
N GLU A 817 39.58 -7.96 -22.51
CA GLU A 817 40.37 -7.92 -23.73
C GLU A 817 40.39 -9.27 -24.46
N LEU A 818 40.49 -10.39 -23.73
CA LEU A 818 40.46 -11.72 -24.32
C LEU A 818 39.07 -12.05 -24.93
N ILE A 819 38.01 -11.67 -24.26
CA ILE A 819 36.66 -11.90 -24.76
C ILE A 819 36.38 -11.03 -26.01
N LEU A 820 36.80 -9.77 -25.96
CA LEU A 820 36.60 -8.82 -27.07
C LEU A 820 37.46 -9.13 -28.30
N SER A 821 38.64 -9.74 -28.12
CA SER A 821 39.50 -10.18 -29.22
C SER A 821 39.06 -11.48 -29.88
N GLU A 822 37.90 -12.07 -29.45
CA GLU A 822 37.35 -13.35 -29.94
C GLU A 822 38.40 -14.51 -29.91
N THR A 823 39.41 -14.40 -29.09
CA THR A 823 40.45 -15.46 -28.94
C THR A 823 39.96 -16.67 -28.15
N ILE A 824 38.81 -16.51 -27.45
CA ILE A 824 38.23 -17.54 -26.58
C ILE A 824 36.80 -17.83 -27.01
N LYS A 825 36.42 -19.11 -27.04
CA LYS A 825 35.04 -19.57 -27.37
C LYS A 825 34.23 -19.75 -26.11
N LEU A 826 32.92 -19.63 -26.23
CA LEU A 826 31.97 -19.97 -25.16
C LEU A 826 32.21 -21.40 -24.68
N GLY A 827 32.43 -21.55 -23.37
CA GLY A 827 32.75 -22.85 -22.73
C GLY A 827 34.24 -23.07 -22.44
N ASP A 828 35.12 -22.22 -22.93
CA ASP A 828 36.56 -22.34 -22.64
C ASP A 828 36.90 -21.87 -21.20
N THR A 829 38.01 -22.42 -20.67
CA THR A 829 38.52 -22.09 -19.33
C THR A 829 39.63 -21.06 -19.45
N ILE A 830 39.48 -19.92 -18.83
CA ILE A 830 40.48 -18.84 -18.78
C ILE A 830 41.40 -19.11 -17.61
N SER A 831 42.68 -19.38 -17.89
CA SER A 831 43.70 -19.57 -16.87
C SER A 831 44.50 -18.29 -16.62
N VAL A 832 44.42 -17.79 -15.35
CA VAL A 832 45.10 -16.54 -14.93
C VAL A 832 46.35 -16.90 -14.13
N GLY A 833 47.53 -16.60 -14.66
CA GLY A 833 48.81 -16.83 -14.03
C GLY A 833 49.62 -15.57 -13.81
N LYS A 834 50.71 -15.64 -13.01
CA LYS A 834 51.68 -14.58 -12.83
C LYS A 834 52.94 -14.86 -13.65
N VAL A 835 53.40 -13.87 -14.39
CA VAL A 835 54.69 -13.94 -15.11
C VAL A 835 55.85 -13.98 -14.11
N PRO A 836 56.77 -14.95 -14.19
CA PRO A 836 57.96 -14.95 -13.34
C PRO A 836 58.80 -13.68 -13.59
N ASN A 837 59.17 -13.00 -12.53
CA ASN A 837 60.00 -11.78 -12.55
C ASN A 837 59.40 -10.54 -13.23
N LYS A 838 58.12 -10.52 -13.54
CA LYS A 838 57.38 -9.32 -13.99
C LYS A 838 56.19 -9.02 -13.08
N GLU A 839 55.80 -7.76 -12.98
CA GLU A 839 54.61 -7.31 -12.27
C GLU A 839 53.34 -7.32 -13.17
N GLU A 840 53.17 -8.37 -13.96
CA GLU A 840 52.10 -8.54 -14.93
C GLU A 840 51.46 -9.93 -14.77
N LEU A 841 50.15 -10.01 -15.05
CA LEU A 841 49.43 -11.27 -15.11
C LEU A 841 49.37 -11.78 -16.56
N THR A 842 49.36 -13.08 -16.73
CA THR A 842 49.13 -13.76 -18.02
C THR A 842 47.77 -14.40 -18.04
N PHE A 843 47.14 -14.30 -19.18
CA PHE A 843 45.84 -14.90 -19.44
C PHE A 843 45.98 -15.90 -20.57
N LYS A 844 45.51 -17.12 -20.39
CA LYS A 844 45.58 -18.21 -21.38
C LYS A 844 44.20 -18.86 -21.51
#